data_b10f4ad961d9c655013a422d006ab70a
#
_entry.id   b10f4ad961d9c655013a422d006ab70a
#
_cell.length_a   1.000
_cell.length_b   1.000
_cell.length_c   1.000
_cell.angle_alpha   90.00
_cell.angle_beta   90.00
_cell.angle_gamma   90.00
#
_symmetry.space_group_name_H-M   'P 1'
#
loop_
_entity.id
_entity.type
_entity.pdbx_description
1 polymer ?
#
loop_
_entity_poly.entity_id
_entity_poly.type
_entity_poly.pdbx_seq_one_letter_code
_entity_poly.pdbx_strand_id
1 'polypeptide(L)'
;MEARPISTDPITYLDKDGNQQVCTAYTVLTSETKESILNYDDKWYDLPAGWYVVEGGVTITPRLDTHGEVNLILTNGSHLTAEWGIDVKVGDTFTVYAQSTDEGTMGRLTACLPADFNLDRMVHYSVWPDSGMAGIGSSARWRAGNDGIRESEGTIVINGGNIRAKGQDNASAIGGTRAEDIEFRSTDRGEVYNRRQGGSITINGGVVRTEAFAMSVGNCTTVESVGIGTCQMGYGGSVTINGGTVIAEATCDAITTGYGGTITINGGDVTAIGGVNNFAEDLNRVIPGNGIGPYESGSVTINGGTVKASAKGNGFGIGGARIYNTGAMTVTINGGTIEAAANRNNAAIGDKGKGESGVTINDGVIHAVGKGSAAGIGSKGDIRITGGELTVSAEGSGAAIGGFADSYSERVNCKSITINGDVIQSISSKDGACIGGAAGGSVGSITISDAELPLLSAKKILIGWDADSPGGKLTIRNCRVASTDTLSVLTDGIRVGSNSELVIEESEIRLPHLRGIRVGGNGSIAVRDSDLHTYGIFMDETVHTITDAKTLKKLEITDSTVLTGDIIGARGEYSSVEEVVIRGSSIRLNEEYTYNYCTIGGGTKGSFGSIDIQNSQIHIPSPGLNTAIGNGHQAYFNRESRIRIANSQVFVGGAKFGPAIGAAYGSSRGQINILIENSTVTAKGGNLRSDTDYIPGIGKNSSGRASEIGKIQILNSTVESFRLEEKDGTNYVYDDLHTKELPGIPAE
;
A
#
# COMPACT_ATOMS: atom_id res chain seq x y z
N MET A 1 56.78 -17.04 2.80
CA MET A 1 56.45 -15.64 2.48
C MET A 1 57.59 -14.76 2.97
N GLU A 2 58.25 -14.01 2.06
CA GLU A 2 59.19 -12.98 2.51
C GLU A 2 58.41 -11.88 3.21
N ALA A 3 58.88 -11.44 4.39
CA ALA A 3 58.24 -10.35 5.11
C ALA A 3 58.31 -9.07 4.27
N ARG A 4 57.16 -8.51 3.93
CA ARG A 4 57.08 -7.25 3.19
C ARG A 4 57.62 -6.11 4.08
N PRO A 5 58.35 -5.16 3.55
CA PRO A 5 58.88 -4.06 4.33
C PRO A 5 57.77 -3.16 4.84
N ILE A 6 57.81 -2.85 6.12
CA ILE A 6 56.91 -1.89 6.75
C ILE A 6 57.48 -0.50 6.57
N SER A 7 56.66 0.40 5.96
CA SER A 7 57.02 1.84 5.88
C SER A 7 56.66 2.53 7.17
N THR A 8 57.51 3.48 7.60
CA THR A 8 57.30 4.34 8.77
C THR A 8 57.05 5.81 8.42
N ASP A 9 57.05 6.13 7.13
CA ASP A 9 56.76 7.50 6.65
C ASP A 9 55.31 7.82 6.94
N PRO A 10 55.00 8.98 7.57
CA PRO A 10 53.58 9.30 7.92
C PRO A 10 52.71 9.46 6.69
N ILE A 11 51.58 8.75 6.66
CA ILE A 11 50.56 8.92 5.61
C ILE A 11 49.22 9.32 6.22
N THR A 12 48.52 10.27 5.62
CA THR A 12 47.24 10.75 6.08
C THR A 12 46.10 9.99 5.44
N TYR A 13 44.98 9.86 6.18
CA TYR A 13 43.71 9.34 5.68
C TYR A 13 42.55 9.99 6.41
N LEU A 14 41.34 9.85 5.89
CA LEU A 14 40.10 10.30 6.52
C LEU A 14 39.44 9.13 7.26
N ASP A 15 39.06 9.35 8.53
CA ASP A 15 38.28 8.37 9.28
C ASP A 15 36.79 8.38 8.87
N LYS A 16 35.99 7.57 9.56
CA LYS A 16 34.54 7.45 9.31
C LYS A 16 33.75 8.77 9.46
N ASP A 17 34.25 9.70 10.21
CA ASP A 17 33.63 11.02 10.47
C ASP A 17 34.22 12.12 9.56
N GLY A 18 35.14 11.76 8.65
CA GLY A 18 35.81 12.69 7.74
C GLY A 18 37.01 13.43 8.38
N ASN A 19 37.44 13.06 9.61
CA ASN A 19 38.57 13.69 10.26
C ASN A 19 39.89 13.11 9.74
N GLN A 20 40.88 13.96 9.57
CA GLN A 20 42.20 13.54 9.12
C GLN A 20 42.94 12.78 10.24
N GLN A 21 43.41 11.61 9.92
CA GLN A 21 44.22 10.73 10.76
C GLN A 21 45.58 10.48 10.10
N VAL A 22 46.53 9.92 10.87
CA VAL A 22 47.88 9.61 10.38
C VAL A 22 48.20 8.16 10.68
N CYS A 23 48.65 7.43 9.65
CA CYS A 23 49.22 6.08 9.82
C CYS A 23 50.74 6.13 9.67
N THR A 24 51.49 5.48 10.60
CA THR A 24 52.96 5.50 10.61
C THR A 24 53.56 4.08 10.55
N ALA A 25 52.74 3.06 10.34
CA ALA A 25 53.21 1.70 10.20
C ALA A 25 52.32 0.96 9.21
N TYR A 26 52.77 0.80 7.96
CA TYR A 26 52.00 0.18 6.92
C TYR A 26 52.86 -0.52 5.87
N THR A 27 52.24 -1.38 5.09
CA THR A 27 52.86 -2.05 3.95
C THR A 27 52.36 -1.39 2.65
N VAL A 28 53.24 -0.97 1.78
CA VAL A 28 52.87 -0.49 0.42
C VAL A 28 52.57 -1.71 -0.45
N LEU A 29 51.37 -1.73 -1.04
CA LEU A 29 51.01 -2.79 -1.99
C LEU A 29 51.69 -2.56 -3.33
N THR A 30 52.24 -3.62 -3.89
CA THR A 30 52.87 -3.65 -5.22
C THR A 30 52.12 -4.61 -6.12
N SER A 31 52.20 -4.35 -7.43
CA SER A 31 51.54 -5.21 -8.40
C SER A 31 52.10 -6.63 -8.36
N GLU A 32 51.20 -7.60 -8.43
CA GLU A 32 51.52 -9.00 -8.56
C GLU A 32 50.63 -9.61 -9.64
N THR A 33 51.27 -10.02 -10.73
CA THR A 33 50.61 -10.61 -11.89
C THR A 33 51.10 -12.03 -12.08
N LYS A 34 50.16 -12.98 -12.17
CA LYS A 34 50.48 -14.36 -12.55
C LYS A 34 49.83 -14.65 -13.91
N GLU A 35 50.66 -15.07 -14.89
CA GLU A 35 50.23 -15.31 -16.27
C GLU A 35 49.24 -16.45 -16.44
N SER A 36 49.19 -17.40 -15.49
CA SER A 36 48.18 -18.43 -15.45
C SER A 36 47.89 -18.90 -14.04
N ILE A 37 46.64 -18.86 -13.66
CA ILE A 37 46.13 -19.45 -12.40
C ILE A 37 45.79 -20.92 -12.69
N LEU A 38 46.79 -21.79 -12.73
CA LEU A 38 46.63 -23.20 -13.11
C LEU A 38 46.26 -24.09 -11.93
N ASN A 39 46.69 -23.74 -10.72
CA ASN A 39 46.42 -24.50 -9.50
C ASN A 39 45.57 -23.71 -8.50
N TYR A 40 44.80 -24.39 -7.73
CA TYR A 40 43.93 -23.80 -6.71
C TYR A 40 44.75 -22.99 -5.67
N ASP A 41 45.91 -23.48 -5.24
CA ASP A 41 46.78 -22.84 -4.27
C ASP A 41 47.47 -21.57 -4.78
N ASP A 42 47.57 -21.39 -6.08
CA ASP A 42 48.16 -20.20 -6.73
C ASP A 42 47.22 -19.00 -6.86
N LYS A 43 45.92 -19.18 -6.49
CA LYS A 43 44.85 -18.19 -6.69
C LYS A 43 44.74 -17.15 -5.60
N TRP A 44 45.49 -17.30 -4.53
CA TRP A 44 45.33 -16.50 -3.31
C TRP A 44 46.60 -15.67 -3.04
N TYR A 45 46.31 -14.42 -2.61
CA TYR A 45 47.32 -13.45 -2.18
C TYR A 45 46.96 -13.03 -0.74
N ASP A 46 47.66 -13.60 0.23
CA ASP A 46 47.35 -13.35 1.64
C ASP A 46 47.60 -11.91 2.06
N LEU A 47 46.61 -11.33 2.73
CA LEU A 47 46.68 -10.05 3.41
C LEU A 47 46.53 -10.30 4.92
N PRO A 48 47.61 -10.54 5.69
CA PRO A 48 47.58 -10.58 7.13
C PRO A 48 47.04 -9.29 7.74
N ALA A 49 46.55 -9.36 9.01
CA ALA A 49 46.10 -8.18 9.73
C ALA A 49 47.16 -7.05 9.69
N GLY A 50 46.73 -5.84 9.40
CA GLY A 50 47.64 -4.67 9.28
C GLY A 50 47.11 -3.54 8.43
N TRP A 51 47.96 -2.55 8.24
CA TRP A 51 47.70 -1.39 7.40
C TRP A 51 48.41 -1.55 6.05
N TYR A 52 47.67 -1.26 5.01
CA TYR A 52 48.15 -1.32 3.62
C TYR A 52 47.87 0.00 2.90
N VAL A 53 48.79 0.40 2.03
CA VAL A 53 48.70 1.64 1.28
C VAL A 53 48.80 1.33 -0.20
N VAL A 54 47.98 1.96 -1.01
CA VAL A 54 48.06 1.92 -2.49
C VAL A 54 48.57 3.25 -2.99
N GLU A 55 49.65 3.20 -3.72
CA GLU A 55 50.25 4.36 -4.41
C GLU A 55 50.31 4.11 -5.92
N GLY A 56 49.79 5.07 -6.69
CA GLY A 56 49.75 4.90 -8.15
C GLY A 56 48.86 3.76 -8.62
N GLY A 57 49.21 3.11 -9.72
CA GLY A 57 48.46 1.97 -10.28
C GLY A 57 49.00 0.64 -9.75
N VAL A 58 48.19 -0.13 -9.08
CA VAL A 58 48.52 -1.45 -8.54
C VAL A 58 47.53 -2.47 -9.07
N THR A 59 48.01 -3.56 -9.69
CA THR A 59 47.19 -4.67 -10.17
C THR A 59 47.60 -5.95 -9.44
N ILE A 60 46.64 -6.61 -8.81
CA ILE A 60 46.83 -7.90 -8.16
C ILE A 60 45.92 -8.92 -8.83
N THR A 61 46.51 -9.83 -9.60
CA THR A 61 45.77 -10.87 -10.32
C THR A 61 45.23 -11.97 -9.41
N PRO A 62 45.98 -12.52 -8.41
CA PRO A 62 45.41 -13.46 -7.49
C PRO A 62 44.32 -12.80 -6.61
N ARG A 63 43.32 -13.59 -6.18
CA ARG A 63 42.33 -13.11 -5.22
C ARG A 63 42.99 -12.69 -3.91
N LEU A 64 42.68 -11.50 -3.42
CA LEU A 64 43.15 -11.04 -2.14
C LEU A 64 42.41 -11.81 -1.04
N ASP A 65 43.12 -12.42 -0.10
CA ASP A 65 42.56 -13.17 1.04
C ASP A 65 42.90 -12.47 2.33
N THR A 66 41.92 -11.86 2.99
CA THR A 66 42.12 -11.12 4.23
C THR A 66 42.19 -12.08 5.44
N HIS A 67 42.99 -11.71 6.42
CA HIS A 67 43.14 -12.45 7.68
C HIS A 67 43.15 -11.47 8.85
N GLY A 68 42.08 -11.48 9.66
CA GLY A 68 41.90 -10.57 10.78
C GLY A 68 41.52 -9.15 10.33
N GLU A 69 42.11 -8.15 10.95
CA GLU A 69 41.80 -6.73 10.68
C GLU A 69 42.73 -6.15 9.59
N VAL A 70 42.24 -5.94 8.40
CA VAL A 70 42.96 -5.37 7.26
C VAL A 70 42.42 -3.97 6.95
N ASN A 71 43.32 -2.98 7.01
CA ASN A 71 43.01 -1.58 6.78
C ASN A 71 43.74 -1.12 5.51
N LEU A 72 42.99 -0.67 4.51
CA LEU A 72 43.49 -0.23 3.21
C LEU A 72 43.32 1.27 3.01
N ILE A 73 44.44 2.00 2.84
CA ILE A 73 44.44 3.41 2.47
C ILE A 73 44.63 3.55 0.97
N LEU A 74 43.67 4.15 0.29
CA LEU A 74 43.78 4.54 -1.12
C LEU A 74 44.26 6.00 -1.19
N THR A 75 45.49 6.20 -1.60
CA THR A 75 46.04 7.57 -1.77
C THR A 75 45.37 8.31 -2.91
N ASN A 76 45.46 9.63 -2.89
CA ASN A 76 44.86 10.42 -3.96
C ASN A 76 45.43 10.04 -5.33
N GLY A 77 44.56 9.79 -6.30
CA GLY A 77 44.89 9.37 -7.63
C GLY A 77 45.37 7.93 -7.77
N SER A 78 45.49 7.17 -6.69
CA SER A 78 45.83 5.74 -6.76
C SER A 78 44.73 4.89 -7.33
N HIS A 79 45.07 3.70 -7.82
CA HIS A 79 44.13 2.72 -8.33
C HIS A 79 44.58 1.30 -8.03
N LEU A 80 43.89 0.62 -7.14
CA LEU A 80 44.03 -0.81 -6.91
C LEU A 80 43.04 -1.57 -7.81
N THR A 81 43.55 -2.49 -8.63
CA THR A 81 42.74 -3.46 -9.36
C THR A 81 42.95 -4.84 -8.74
N ALA A 82 41.96 -5.38 -8.09
CA ALA A 82 41.90 -6.75 -7.60
C ALA A 82 41.12 -7.61 -8.62
N GLU A 83 41.80 -8.28 -9.53
CA GLU A 83 41.15 -8.93 -10.67
C GLU A 83 40.27 -10.11 -10.32
N TRP A 84 40.55 -10.81 -9.23
CA TRP A 84 39.70 -11.88 -8.71
C TRP A 84 38.93 -11.49 -7.44
N GLY A 85 38.89 -10.18 -7.14
CA GLY A 85 38.23 -9.62 -5.98
C GLY A 85 38.97 -9.83 -4.68
N ILE A 86 38.26 -9.58 -3.58
CA ILE A 86 38.79 -9.60 -2.20
C ILE A 86 37.92 -10.53 -1.36
N ASP A 87 38.55 -11.53 -0.71
CA ASP A 87 37.87 -12.46 0.18
C ASP A 87 37.85 -11.91 1.60
N VAL A 88 36.66 -11.77 2.17
CA VAL A 88 36.42 -11.30 3.54
C VAL A 88 35.46 -12.27 4.20
N LYS A 89 36.01 -13.16 5.03
CA LYS A 89 35.27 -14.25 5.68
C LYS A 89 34.98 -13.95 7.15
N VAL A 90 34.18 -14.77 7.76
CA VAL A 90 33.84 -14.65 9.17
C VAL A 90 35.12 -14.56 10.04
N GLY A 91 35.15 -13.59 10.95
CA GLY A 91 36.28 -13.26 11.78
C GLY A 91 37.26 -12.25 11.17
N ASP A 92 37.11 -11.92 9.89
CA ASP A 92 37.90 -10.89 9.23
C ASP A 92 37.14 -9.55 9.12
N THR A 93 37.90 -8.49 9.17
CA THR A 93 37.43 -7.11 8.94
C THR A 93 38.27 -6.45 7.84
N PHE A 94 37.63 -6.00 6.80
CA PHE A 94 38.25 -5.25 5.73
C PHE A 94 37.74 -3.81 5.70
N THR A 95 38.63 -2.85 5.97
CA THR A 95 38.29 -1.44 6.04
C THR A 95 39.02 -0.64 4.96
N VAL A 96 38.29 0.16 4.19
CA VAL A 96 38.83 1.04 3.14
C VAL A 96 38.77 2.50 3.57
N TYR A 97 39.87 3.20 3.42
CA TYR A 97 40.01 4.64 3.70
C TYR A 97 40.49 5.39 2.45
N ALA A 98 40.22 6.68 2.41
CA ALA A 98 40.71 7.59 1.38
C ALA A 98 41.38 8.81 2.01
N GLN A 99 42.13 9.59 1.22
CA GLN A 99 42.73 10.86 1.63
C GLN A 99 41.85 12.07 1.31
N SER A 100 40.82 11.89 0.46
CA SER A 100 39.96 12.96 -0.02
C SER A 100 38.52 12.49 -0.12
N THR A 101 37.57 13.40 0.02
CA THR A 101 36.14 13.18 -0.26
C THR A 101 35.76 13.59 -1.69
N ASP A 102 36.65 14.24 -2.44
CA ASP A 102 36.42 14.63 -3.84
C ASP A 102 36.59 13.45 -4.80
N GLU A 103 35.51 13.09 -5.50
CA GLU A 103 35.48 11.97 -6.44
C GLU A 103 36.57 12.03 -7.53
N GLY A 104 36.94 13.24 -7.94
CA GLY A 104 37.95 13.46 -8.94
C GLY A 104 39.38 13.12 -8.50
N THR A 105 39.64 13.21 -7.21
CA THR A 105 40.99 13.05 -6.63
C THR A 105 41.13 11.83 -5.72
N MET A 106 40.04 11.33 -5.12
CA MET A 106 40.12 10.15 -4.23
C MET A 106 40.67 8.92 -4.94
N GLY A 107 41.41 8.09 -4.21
CA GLY A 107 41.92 6.83 -4.73
C GLY A 107 40.78 5.82 -5.06
N ARG A 108 41.09 4.89 -5.93
CA ARG A 108 40.13 3.93 -6.51
C ARG A 108 40.47 2.50 -6.14
N LEU A 109 39.41 1.71 -5.91
CA LEU A 109 39.44 0.26 -5.82
C LEU A 109 38.51 -0.34 -6.85
N THR A 110 39.01 -1.19 -7.72
CA THR A 110 38.22 -2.01 -8.64
C THR A 110 38.40 -3.48 -8.23
N ALA A 111 37.29 -4.11 -7.77
CA ALA A 111 37.25 -5.51 -7.41
C ALA A 111 36.28 -6.23 -8.32
N CYS A 112 36.77 -6.93 -9.33
CA CYS A 112 35.93 -7.60 -10.33
C CYS A 112 36.71 -8.75 -10.98
N LEU A 113 35.98 -9.70 -11.57
CA LEU A 113 36.62 -10.72 -12.41
C LEU A 113 37.14 -10.12 -13.70
N PRO A 114 38.20 -10.71 -14.30
CA PRO A 114 38.76 -10.25 -15.59
C PRO A 114 37.69 -10.16 -16.69
N ALA A 115 37.78 -9.17 -17.57
CA ALA A 115 36.82 -8.94 -18.64
C ALA A 115 36.74 -10.08 -19.67
N ASP A 116 37.84 -10.84 -19.82
CA ASP A 116 38.00 -12.00 -20.72
C ASP A 116 37.66 -13.34 -20.01
N PHE A 117 37.11 -13.26 -18.85
CA PHE A 117 36.70 -14.45 -18.09
C PHE A 117 35.71 -15.29 -18.89
N ASN A 118 36.12 -16.50 -19.28
CA ASN A 118 35.31 -17.45 -20.02
C ASN A 118 34.92 -18.61 -19.07
N LEU A 119 33.62 -18.86 -18.91
CA LEU A 119 33.06 -19.97 -18.17
C LEU A 119 33.64 -21.33 -18.57
N ASP A 120 34.01 -21.53 -19.84
CA ASP A 120 34.63 -22.76 -20.31
C ASP A 120 35.98 -23.06 -19.62
N ARG A 121 36.66 -22.05 -19.09
CA ARG A 121 37.87 -22.22 -18.28
C ARG A 121 37.59 -22.72 -16.88
N MET A 122 36.41 -22.46 -16.32
CA MET A 122 35.98 -22.97 -14.98
C MET A 122 35.59 -24.44 -15.00
N VAL A 123 35.04 -24.96 -16.10
CA VAL A 123 34.60 -26.35 -16.21
C VAL A 123 35.73 -27.35 -16.02
N HIS A 124 36.99 -26.98 -16.31
CA HIS A 124 38.16 -27.84 -16.11
C HIS A 124 38.62 -27.96 -14.63
N TYR A 125 38.08 -27.17 -13.71
CA TYR A 125 38.58 -27.10 -12.33
C TYR A 125 37.57 -27.48 -11.26
N SER A 126 36.69 -28.44 -11.50
CA SER A 126 35.83 -29.02 -10.45
C SER A 126 35.13 -28.00 -9.52
N VAL A 127 35.05 -26.75 -9.94
CA VAL A 127 34.21 -25.75 -9.29
C VAL A 127 32.88 -25.84 -9.99
N TRP A 128 31.87 -26.29 -9.28
CA TRP A 128 30.52 -26.37 -9.84
C TRP A 128 30.10 -24.99 -10.36
N PRO A 129 29.43 -24.88 -11.51
CA PRO A 129 29.03 -23.62 -12.09
C PRO A 129 28.13 -22.77 -11.17
N ASP A 130 27.69 -23.31 -10.04
CA ASP A 130 26.79 -22.67 -9.08
C ASP A 130 27.49 -21.93 -7.93
N SER A 131 28.82 -21.90 -7.87
CA SER A 131 29.58 -21.22 -6.79
C SER A 131 30.12 -19.88 -7.30
N GLY A 132 29.44 -18.77 -6.99
CA GLY A 132 29.86 -17.41 -7.33
C GLY A 132 31.04 -16.90 -6.49
N MET A 133 31.72 -15.85 -6.95
CA MET A 133 32.71 -15.09 -6.21
C MET A 133 32.21 -13.66 -6.00
N ALA A 134 32.17 -13.22 -4.73
CA ALA A 134 31.93 -11.83 -4.44
C ALA A 134 33.08 -10.94 -4.95
N GLY A 135 32.76 -9.75 -5.41
CA GLY A 135 33.77 -8.75 -5.73
C GLY A 135 34.58 -8.38 -4.48
N ILE A 136 33.89 -8.00 -3.40
CA ILE A 136 34.46 -7.81 -2.06
C ILE A 136 33.60 -8.59 -1.08
N GLY A 137 34.14 -9.64 -0.44
CA GLY A 137 33.38 -10.44 0.52
C GLY A 137 33.65 -11.93 0.39
N SER A 138 32.79 -12.75 0.97
CA SER A 138 33.05 -14.19 1.05
C SER A 138 32.95 -14.87 -0.33
N SER A 139 33.71 -15.95 -0.48
CA SER A 139 33.67 -16.82 -1.65
C SER A 139 33.24 -18.23 -1.29
N ALA A 140 32.65 -18.96 -2.23
CA ALA A 140 32.42 -20.38 -2.08
C ALA A 140 33.73 -21.13 -2.33
N ARG A 141 34.39 -21.64 -1.27
CA ARG A 141 35.57 -22.49 -1.39
C ARG A 141 35.16 -23.95 -1.47
N TRP A 142 35.57 -24.61 -2.55
CA TRP A 142 35.41 -26.06 -2.68
C TRP A 142 36.76 -26.75 -2.33
N ARG A 143 36.77 -27.61 -1.32
CA ARG A 143 37.90 -28.53 -1.09
C ARG A 143 37.51 -29.90 -1.62
N ALA A 144 38.47 -30.52 -2.36
CA ALA A 144 38.35 -31.91 -2.79
C ALA A 144 38.28 -32.85 -1.57
N GLY A 145 37.11 -33.26 -1.20
CA GLY A 145 36.79 -34.09 -0.03
C GLY A 145 35.43 -33.64 0.50
N ASN A 146 34.57 -34.53 0.90
CA ASN A 146 33.16 -34.35 1.15
C ASN A 146 32.72 -33.23 2.14
N ASP A 147 33.61 -32.38 2.60
CA ASP A 147 33.35 -31.29 3.53
C ASP A 147 33.65 -29.94 2.86
N GLY A 148 32.82 -29.51 1.93
CA GLY A 148 32.88 -28.14 1.40
C GLY A 148 32.69 -27.14 2.54
N ILE A 149 33.77 -26.49 3.01
CA ILE A 149 33.69 -25.42 4.01
C ILE A 149 33.12 -24.19 3.32
N ARG A 150 31.88 -23.83 3.61
CA ARG A 150 31.24 -22.60 3.20
C ARG A 150 31.42 -21.59 4.29
N GLU A 151 32.20 -20.54 4.01
CA GLU A 151 32.55 -19.54 5.02
C GLU A 151 31.43 -18.48 5.08
N SER A 152 31.00 -18.14 6.31
CA SER A 152 30.12 -17.01 6.58
C SER A 152 30.82 -15.70 6.25
N GLU A 153 30.07 -14.65 6.04
CA GLU A 153 30.56 -13.35 5.65
C GLU A 153 31.28 -12.63 6.80
N GLY A 154 32.34 -11.89 6.48
CA GLY A 154 33.05 -11.04 7.44
C GLY A 154 32.48 -9.63 7.55
N THR A 155 33.28 -8.72 8.07
CA THR A 155 32.93 -7.29 8.22
C THR A 155 33.60 -6.44 7.14
N ILE A 156 32.82 -5.64 6.42
CA ILE A 156 33.32 -4.73 5.39
C ILE A 156 32.94 -3.29 5.79
N VAL A 157 33.96 -2.41 5.86
CA VAL A 157 33.76 -0.99 6.20
C VAL A 157 34.35 -0.11 5.10
N ILE A 158 33.56 0.79 4.55
CA ILE A 158 34.01 1.75 3.53
C ILE A 158 33.88 3.16 4.12
N ASN A 159 35.01 3.75 4.51
CA ASN A 159 35.06 5.12 5.03
C ASN A 159 35.28 6.15 3.92
N GLY A 160 35.76 5.73 2.72
CA GLY A 160 35.99 6.60 1.59
C GLY A 160 36.55 5.86 0.38
N GLY A 161 36.86 6.61 -0.67
CA GLY A 161 37.39 6.08 -1.93
C GLY A 161 36.29 5.87 -2.99
N ASN A 162 36.74 5.72 -4.23
CA ASN A 162 35.89 5.37 -5.36
C ASN A 162 35.96 3.85 -5.57
N ILE A 163 34.95 3.17 -5.06
CA ILE A 163 34.89 1.72 -5.01
C ILE A 163 34.00 1.22 -6.16
N ARG A 164 34.55 0.34 -6.99
CA ARG A 164 33.79 -0.39 -8.00
C ARG A 164 33.92 -1.88 -7.76
N ALA A 165 32.81 -2.53 -7.43
CA ALA A 165 32.77 -3.96 -7.23
C ALA A 165 31.79 -4.63 -8.19
N LYS A 166 32.17 -5.84 -8.68
CA LYS A 166 31.31 -6.66 -9.53
C LYS A 166 31.18 -8.06 -8.95
N GLY A 167 29.95 -8.49 -8.81
CA GLY A 167 29.59 -9.88 -8.48
C GLY A 167 29.16 -10.63 -9.75
N GLN A 168 29.40 -11.93 -9.78
CA GLN A 168 28.93 -12.79 -10.86
C GLN A 168 28.21 -14.00 -10.29
N ASP A 169 27.23 -14.51 -11.04
CA ASP A 169 26.51 -15.76 -10.82
C ASP A 169 26.41 -16.24 -9.36
N ASN A 170 25.30 -15.95 -8.71
CA ASN A 170 25.06 -16.34 -7.30
C ASN A 170 25.98 -15.67 -6.27
N ALA A 171 26.53 -14.51 -6.58
CA ALA A 171 27.38 -13.74 -5.66
C ALA A 171 27.02 -12.26 -5.62
N SER A 172 27.30 -11.64 -4.49
CA SER A 172 27.18 -10.20 -4.32
C SER A 172 28.39 -9.47 -4.93
N ALA A 173 28.17 -8.25 -5.39
CA ALA A 173 29.32 -7.40 -5.72
C ALA A 173 30.07 -7.01 -4.44
N ILE A 174 29.34 -6.64 -3.36
CA ILE A 174 29.90 -6.47 -2.01
C ILE A 174 29.07 -7.31 -1.04
N GLY A 175 29.68 -8.32 -0.38
CA GLY A 175 28.99 -9.18 0.61
C GLY A 175 29.25 -10.67 0.40
N GLY A 176 28.20 -11.46 0.32
CA GLY A 176 28.32 -12.92 0.29
C GLY A 176 28.02 -13.59 -1.03
N THR A 177 28.19 -14.90 -1.02
CA THR A 177 27.79 -15.80 -2.09
C THR A 177 26.55 -16.60 -1.66
N ARG A 178 25.81 -17.18 -2.61
CA ARG A 178 24.64 -18.04 -2.33
C ARG A 178 25.03 -19.18 -1.40
N ALA A 179 24.19 -19.40 -0.38
CA ALA A 179 24.21 -20.63 0.38
C ALA A 179 23.42 -21.70 -0.38
N GLU A 180 24.09 -22.63 -1.04
CA GLU A 180 23.37 -23.80 -1.55
C GLU A 180 22.95 -24.70 -0.38
N ASP A 181 21.72 -25.25 -0.46
CA ASP A 181 21.30 -26.37 0.35
C ASP A 181 22.17 -27.57 -0.01
N ILE A 182 23.11 -27.92 0.89
CA ILE A 182 23.75 -29.22 0.80
C ILE A 182 22.69 -30.24 1.19
N GLU A 183 22.18 -30.93 0.14
CA GLU A 183 21.29 -32.07 0.21
C GLU A 183 20.02 -31.92 1.05
N PHE A 184 18.91 -31.80 0.36
CA PHE A 184 17.64 -32.34 0.79
C PHE A 184 17.81 -33.88 0.97
N ARG A 185 18.49 -34.29 2.03
CA ARG A 185 18.28 -35.62 2.56
C ARG A 185 17.11 -35.51 3.52
N SER A 186 15.93 -35.89 2.99
CA SER A 186 14.80 -36.28 3.81
C SER A 186 15.28 -37.35 4.79
N THR A 187 15.59 -36.92 6.01
CA THR A 187 15.68 -37.85 7.14
C THR A 187 14.68 -37.38 8.20
N ASP A 188 13.88 -38.32 8.70
CA ASP A 188 12.88 -38.17 9.76
C ASP A 188 13.44 -37.74 11.13
N ARG A 189 14.57 -37.05 11.15
CA ARG A 189 15.22 -36.54 12.38
C ARG A 189 15.61 -35.10 12.18
N GLY A 190 15.03 -34.21 12.98
CA GLY A 190 15.19 -32.77 12.97
C GLY A 190 16.65 -32.31 12.79
N GLU A 191 17.04 -32.02 11.57
CA GLU A 191 18.36 -31.56 11.22
C GLU A 191 18.44 -30.02 11.35
N VAL A 192 19.43 -29.59 12.11
CA VAL A 192 19.84 -28.19 12.21
C VAL A 192 20.60 -27.85 10.91
N TYR A 193 19.99 -27.09 10.04
CA TYR A 193 20.65 -26.55 8.85
C TYR A 193 21.77 -25.60 9.27
N ASN A 194 23.02 -25.90 8.95
CA ASN A 194 24.12 -24.95 9.04
C ASN A 194 24.01 -23.92 7.90
N ARG A 195 23.11 -22.95 8.07
CA ARG A 195 22.94 -21.86 7.12
C ARG A 195 24.03 -20.81 7.35
N ARG A 196 24.56 -20.23 6.26
CA ARG A 196 25.55 -19.16 6.33
C ARG A 196 25.01 -17.96 7.12
N GLN A 197 25.88 -17.37 7.94
CA GLN A 197 25.61 -16.09 8.60
C GLN A 197 25.99 -14.96 7.63
N GLY A 198 25.10 -14.02 7.42
CA GLY A 198 25.37 -12.77 6.73
C GLY A 198 26.33 -11.91 7.53
N GLY A 199 27.20 -11.18 6.84
CA GLY A 199 28.19 -10.30 7.43
C GLY A 199 27.62 -8.92 7.79
N SER A 200 28.53 -8.02 8.16
CA SER A 200 28.22 -6.61 8.41
C SER A 200 28.90 -5.74 7.35
N ILE A 201 28.09 -4.93 6.62
CA ILE A 201 28.60 -3.98 5.65
C ILE A 201 28.24 -2.58 6.11
N THR A 202 29.25 -1.72 6.28
CA THR A 202 29.06 -0.32 6.68
C THR A 202 29.69 0.61 5.68
N ILE A 203 28.91 1.55 5.11
CA ILE A 203 29.38 2.58 4.19
C ILE A 203 29.21 3.94 4.89
N ASN A 204 30.33 4.55 5.26
CA ASN A 204 30.35 5.85 5.93
C ASN A 204 30.55 7.01 4.95
N GLY A 205 31.18 6.75 3.77
CA GLY A 205 31.48 7.76 2.79
C GLY A 205 32.04 7.19 1.50
N GLY A 206 32.52 8.08 0.63
CA GLY A 206 33.06 7.71 -0.68
C GLY A 206 31.99 7.53 -1.75
N VAL A 207 32.40 6.95 -2.86
CA VAL A 207 31.53 6.62 -4.00
C VAL A 207 31.60 5.12 -4.24
N VAL A 208 30.50 4.43 -3.98
CA VAL A 208 30.40 2.96 -4.10
C VAL A 208 29.49 2.61 -5.27
N ARG A 209 30.04 1.94 -6.26
CA ARG A 209 29.28 1.45 -7.42
C ARG A 209 29.38 -0.06 -7.49
N THR A 210 28.24 -0.73 -7.48
CA THR A 210 28.15 -2.18 -7.57
C THR A 210 27.32 -2.62 -8.76
N GLU A 211 27.83 -3.62 -9.46
CA GLU A 211 27.16 -4.28 -10.57
C GLU A 211 27.17 -5.79 -10.32
N ALA A 212 26.00 -6.41 -10.29
CA ALA A 212 25.90 -7.85 -10.12
C ALA A 212 24.91 -8.42 -11.14
N PHE A 213 25.44 -9.03 -12.19
CA PHE A 213 24.63 -9.55 -13.27
C PHE A 213 24.86 -11.04 -13.46
N ALA A 214 23.76 -11.76 -13.66
CA ALA A 214 23.81 -13.17 -14.02
C ALA A 214 24.31 -13.34 -15.45
N MET A 215 25.28 -14.22 -15.65
CA MET A 215 25.86 -14.50 -16.97
C MET A 215 25.32 -15.77 -17.64
N SER A 216 24.62 -16.65 -16.92
CA SER A 216 24.22 -17.95 -17.44
C SER A 216 22.75 -17.97 -17.91
N VAL A 217 22.57 -18.38 -19.16
CA VAL A 217 21.26 -18.65 -19.82
C VAL A 217 20.97 -20.15 -19.88
N GLY A 218 21.68 -21.00 -19.13
CA GLY A 218 21.40 -22.42 -19.03
C GLY A 218 20.10 -22.70 -18.29
N ASN A 219 19.66 -23.94 -18.23
CA ASN A 219 18.45 -24.42 -17.54
C ASN A 219 18.36 -24.12 -16.02
N CYS A 220 19.24 -23.26 -15.49
CA CYS A 220 19.25 -22.87 -14.09
C CYS A 220 18.12 -21.88 -13.80
N THR A 221 17.16 -22.35 -13.04
CA THR A 221 15.96 -21.60 -12.64
C THR A 221 16.21 -20.53 -11.57
N THR A 222 17.44 -20.39 -11.06
CA THR A 222 17.78 -19.59 -9.87
C THR A 222 19.17 -18.98 -9.96
N VAL A 223 19.36 -18.00 -10.86
CA VAL A 223 20.58 -17.19 -10.80
C VAL A 223 20.32 -15.96 -9.95
N GLU A 224 21.09 -15.77 -8.89
CA GLU A 224 20.85 -14.77 -7.85
C GLU A 224 22.09 -13.93 -7.59
N SER A 225 22.18 -12.84 -8.31
CA SER A 225 23.23 -11.84 -8.14
C SER A 225 22.71 -10.64 -7.36
N VAL A 226 23.49 -10.18 -6.39
CA VAL A 226 23.14 -9.12 -5.43
C VAL A 226 24.16 -7.98 -5.54
N GLY A 227 23.70 -6.74 -5.53
CA GLY A 227 24.60 -5.58 -5.55
C GLY A 227 25.38 -5.46 -4.23
N ILE A 228 24.70 -5.24 -3.11
CA ILE A 228 25.30 -5.11 -1.77
C ILE A 228 24.54 -6.01 -0.80
N GLY A 229 25.23 -6.85 -0.05
CA GLY A 229 24.67 -7.65 1.03
C GLY A 229 24.79 -9.15 0.83
N THR A 230 23.97 -9.91 1.52
CA THR A 230 23.98 -11.36 1.54
C THR A 230 23.14 -11.93 0.42
N CYS A 231 23.68 -12.82 -0.39
CA CYS A 231 22.89 -13.59 -1.37
C CYS A 231 21.87 -14.51 -0.67
N GLN A 232 20.96 -15.08 -1.47
CA GLN A 232 19.87 -15.94 -1.01
C GLN A 232 20.29 -17.02 0.00
N MET A 233 19.35 -17.36 0.90
CA MET A 233 19.42 -18.40 1.90
C MET A 233 20.42 -18.17 3.04
N GLY A 234 21.11 -17.02 3.11
CA GLY A 234 21.85 -16.62 4.30
C GLY A 234 20.94 -16.15 5.44
N TYR A 235 21.44 -16.20 6.69
CA TYR A 235 20.74 -15.67 7.85
C TYR A 235 21.36 -14.38 8.34
N GLY A 236 20.53 -13.47 8.83
CA GLY A 236 20.98 -12.23 9.44
C GLY A 236 21.72 -11.33 8.45
N GLY A 237 22.81 -10.79 8.91
CA GLY A 237 23.58 -9.77 8.20
C GLY A 237 23.02 -8.37 8.40
N SER A 238 23.88 -7.38 8.17
CA SER A 238 23.49 -5.98 8.24
C SER A 238 24.14 -5.15 7.13
N VAL A 239 23.36 -4.24 6.57
CA VAL A 239 23.87 -3.19 5.67
C VAL A 239 23.53 -1.85 6.30
N THR A 240 24.54 -1.04 6.59
CA THR A 240 24.40 0.31 7.15
C THR A 240 25.04 1.33 6.20
N ILE A 241 24.26 2.32 5.75
CA ILE A 241 24.75 3.41 4.94
C ILE A 241 24.60 4.71 5.74
N ASN A 242 25.72 5.29 6.14
CA ASN A 242 25.75 6.52 6.92
C ASN A 242 25.95 7.75 6.03
N GLY A 243 26.56 7.58 4.85
CA GLY A 243 26.85 8.67 3.92
C GLY A 243 27.48 8.19 2.62
N GLY A 244 27.95 9.14 1.81
CA GLY A 244 28.54 8.89 0.50
C GLY A 244 27.50 8.73 -0.61
N THR A 245 27.99 8.37 -1.80
CA THR A 245 27.15 8.06 -2.96
C THR A 245 27.19 6.57 -3.21
N VAL A 246 26.06 5.89 -3.14
CA VAL A 246 25.93 4.44 -3.33
C VAL A 246 25.04 4.15 -4.51
N ILE A 247 25.58 3.48 -5.52
CA ILE A 247 24.84 3.04 -6.71
C ILE A 247 24.95 1.53 -6.80
N ALA A 248 23.83 0.84 -6.57
CA ALA A 248 23.76 -0.60 -6.61
C ALA A 248 22.78 -1.09 -7.67
N GLU A 249 23.29 -1.88 -8.62
CA GLU A 249 22.49 -2.49 -9.68
C GLU A 249 22.69 -4.00 -9.69
N ALA A 250 21.58 -4.75 -9.78
CA ALA A 250 21.64 -6.21 -9.79
C ALA A 250 20.52 -6.86 -10.59
N THR A 251 20.78 -8.06 -11.11
CA THR A 251 19.74 -8.89 -11.74
C THR A 251 18.68 -9.30 -10.71
N CYS A 252 19.09 -9.52 -9.46
CA CYS A 252 18.18 -9.75 -8.33
C CYS A 252 18.08 -8.51 -7.44
N ASP A 253 18.43 -8.62 -6.18
CA ASP A 253 18.27 -7.54 -5.21
C ASP A 253 19.47 -6.59 -5.27
N ALA A 254 19.23 -5.27 -5.34
CA ALA A 254 20.33 -4.31 -5.40
C ALA A 254 20.99 -4.16 -4.02
N ILE A 255 20.21 -3.98 -2.94
CA ILE A 255 20.71 -3.94 -1.56
C ILE A 255 19.86 -4.90 -0.73
N THR A 256 20.45 -5.93 -0.15
CA THR A 256 19.70 -6.97 0.57
C THR A 256 20.47 -7.53 1.77
N THR A 257 19.77 -8.28 2.60
CA THR A 257 20.32 -9.09 3.69
C THR A 257 19.65 -10.46 3.71
N GLY A 258 20.22 -11.41 4.44
CA GLY A 258 19.61 -12.71 4.64
C GLY A 258 18.34 -12.68 5.52
N TYR A 259 17.83 -13.85 5.85
CA TYR A 259 16.66 -14.01 6.73
C TYR A 259 16.87 -13.34 8.09
N GLY A 260 15.99 -12.44 8.47
CA GLY A 260 16.06 -11.71 9.73
C GLY A 260 17.13 -10.60 9.77
N GLY A 261 17.74 -10.28 8.64
CA GLY A 261 18.75 -9.23 8.57
C GLY A 261 18.20 -7.82 8.57
N THR A 262 19.06 -6.83 8.68
CA THR A 262 18.69 -5.42 8.83
C THR A 262 19.39 -4.53 7.81
N ILE A 263 18.65 -3.58 7.24
CA ILE A 263 19.18 -2.52 6.37
C ILE A 263 18.86 -1.19 7.02
N THR A 264 19.89 -0.37 7.24
CA THR A 264 19.74 0.97 7.82
C THR A 264 20.40 2.02 6.93
N ILE A 265 19.66 3.03 6.53
CA ILE A 265 20.15 4.18 5.78
C ILE A 265 20.00 5.41 6.65
N ASN A 266 21.12 5.95 7.13
CA ASN A 266 21.15 7.14 7.97
C ASN A 266 21.35 8.43 7.16
N GLY A 267 21.93 8.31 5.95
CA GLY A 267 22.23 9.42 5.08
C GLY A 267 22.84 8.99 3.75
N GLY A 268 23.36 9.94 2.98
CA GLY A 268 23.96 9.72 1.68
C GLY A 268 22.98 9.81 0.51
N ASP A 269 23.52 9.59 -0.68
CA ASP A 269 22.76 9.52 -1.95
C ASP A 269 22.79 8.08 -2.46
N VAL A 270 21.65 7.37 -2.28
CA VAL A 270 21.54 5.94 -2.52
C VAL A 270 20.64 5.67 -3.71
N THR A 271 21.19 5.04 -4.75
CA THR A 271 20.43 4.54 -5.89
C THR A 271 20.52 3.01 -5.92
N ALA A 272 19.37 2.34 -5.83
CA ALA A 272 19.29 0.89 -5.80
C ALA A 272 18.30 0.36 -6.84
N ILE A 273 18.78 -0.42 -7.82
CA ILE A 273 17.98 -0.94 -8.92
C ILE A 273 18.08 -2.45 -8.95
N GLY A 274 17.01 -3.11 -8.49
CA GLY A 274 16.89 -4.57 -8.52
C GLY A 274 16.07 -5.06 -9.73
N GLY A 275 16.24 -6.33 -10.08
CA GLY A 275 15.50 -6.96 -11.18
C GLY A 275 15.96 -6.48 -12.55
N VAL A 276 17.21 -6.03 -12.69
CA VAL A 276 17.80 -5.60 -13.97
C VAL A 276 18.09 -6.84 -14.82
N ASN A 277 17.35 -7.02 -15.90
CA ASN A 277 17.52 -8.14 -16.80
C ASN A 277 18.38 -7.72 -18.01
N ASN A 278 19.61 -8.21 -18.08
CA ASN A 278 20.49 -7.97 -19.24
C ASN A 278 20.20 -8.91 -20.44
N PHE A 279 19.29 -9.89 -20.26
CA PHE A 279 18.92 -10.85 -21.30
C PHE A 279 17.55 -10.47 -21.88
N ALA A 280 17.56 -9.57 -22.82
CA ALA A 280 16.42 -8.77 -23.29
C ALA A 280 15.32 -9.52 -24.06
N GLU A 281 15.39 -10.83 -24.31
CA GLU A 281 14.47 -11.46 -25.28
C GLU A 281 13.53 -12.53 -24.72
N ASP A 282 13.74 -13.05 -23.51
CA ASP A 282 12.80 -14.03 -22.93
C ASP A 282 11.89 -13.40 -21.88
N LEU A 283 10.85 -12.72 -22.36
CA LEU A 283 9.87 -11.96 -21.57
C LEU A 283 9.03 -12.81 -20.59
N ASN A 284 9.18 -14.13 -20.61
CA ASN A 284 8.39 -15.04 -19.76
C ASN A 284 9.05 -15.37 -18.41
N ARG A 285 10.31 -15.01 -18.19
CA ARG A 285 11.00 -15.19 -16.90
C ARG A 285 11.30 -13.85 -16.26
N VAL A 286 10.37 -13.35 -15.46
CA VAL A 286 10.60 -12.16 -14.64
C VAL A 286 11.28 -12.59 -13.35
N ILE A 287 12.57 -12.25 -13.23
CA ILE A 287 13.31 -12.48 -11.99
C ILE A 287 12.81 -11.46 -10.94
N PRO A 288 12.33 -11.91 -9.78
CA PRO A 288 12.00 -10.99 -8.71
C PRO A 288 13.29 -10.37 -8.18
N GLY A 289 13.30 -9.06 -7.96
CA GLY A 289 14.46 -8.34 -7.41
C GLY A 289 14.01 -7.05 -6.75
N ASN A 290 14.36 -6.92 -5.45
CA ASN A 290 14.06 -5.71 -4.71
C ASN A 290 15.10 -4.62 -5.02
N GLY A 291 14.69 -3.36 -4.96
CA GLY A 291 15.66 -2.27 -4.89
C GLY A 291 16.42 -2.34 -3.56
N ILE A 292 15.71 -2.23 -2.44
CA ILE A 292 16.26 -2.30 -1.09
C ILE A 292 15.36 -3.18 -0.24
N GLY A 293 15.90 -4.26 0.33
CA GLY A 293 15.11 -5.07 1.27
C GLY A 293 15.71 -6.44 1.56
N PRO A 294 15.46 -6.97 2.77
CA PRO A 294 15.82 -8.34 3.13
C PRO A 294 15.17 -9.37 2.20
N TYR A 295 15.82 -10.50 2.05
CA TYR A 295 15.34 -11.57 1.17
C TYR A 295 13.93 -12.08 1.52
N GLU A 296 13.66 -12.39 2.78
CA GLU A 296 12.36 -12.96 3.22
C GLU A 296 11.77 -12.28 4.46
N SER A 297 12.58 -12.02 5.47
CA SER A 297 12.18 -11.39 6.72
C SER A 297 13.28 -10.45 7.19
N GLY A 298 12.95 -9.51 8.06
CA GLY A 298 13.90 -8.56 8.60
C GLY A 298 13.37 -7.13 8.60
N SER A 299 14.27 -6.16 8.52
CA SER A 299 13.85 -4.76 8.57
C SER A 299 14.63 -3.85 7.62
N VAL A 300 13.93 -2.82 7.12
CA VAL A 300 14.52 -1.67 6.46
C VAL A 300 14.19 -0.42 7.27
N THR A 301 15.20 0.34 7.66
CA THR A 301 15.03 1.63 8.36
C THR A 301 15.75 2.71 7.57
N ILE A 302 15.02 3.78 7.21
CA ILE A 302 15.57 4.95 6.54
C ILE A 302 15.39 6.15 7.47
N ASN A 303 16.51 6.68 7.95
CA ASN A 303 16.53 7.82 8.87
C ASN A 303 16.76 9.16 8.14
N GLY A 304 17.32 9.12 6.92
CA GLY A 304 17.63 10.31 6.14
C GLY A 304 18.31 9.98 4.81
N GLY A 305 18.82 11.02 4.15
CA GLY A 305 19.46 10.93 2.85
C GLY A 305 18.49 11.03 1.66
N THR A 306 19.05 10.87 0.46
CA THR A 306 18.28 10.78 -0.79
C THR A 306 18.31 9.32 -1.25
N VAL A 307 17.15 8.67 -1.30
CA VAL A 307 17.06 7.25 -1.64
C VAL A 307 16.17 7.06 -2.86
N LYS A 308 16.78 6.50 -3.92
CA LYS A 308 16.08 6.11 -5.15
C LYS A 308 16.13 4.59 -5.26
N ALA A 309 14.99 3.94 -5.05
CA ALA A 309 14.89 2.50 -5.04
C ALA A 309 13.86 1.99 -6.04
N SER A 310 14.25 1.08 -6.92
CA SER A 310 13.32 0.54 -7.92
C SER A 310 13.48 -0.96 -8.12
N ALA A 311 12.33 -1.64 -8.29
CA ALA A 311 12.24 -3.00 -8.76
C ALA A 311 11.79 -3.01 -10.22
N LYS A 312 12.65 -3.45 -11.13
CA LYS A 312 12.31 -3.57 -12.57
C LYS A 312 11.45 -4.80 -12.86
N GLY A 313 11.57 -5.83 -12.03
CA GLY A 313 10.81 -7.07 -12.11
C GLY A 313 9.66 -7.15 -11.10
N ASN A 314 9.42 -8.35 -10.57
CA ASN A 314 8.40 -8.65 -9.55
C ASN A 314 8.96 -8.48 -8.13
N GLY A 315 9.49 -7.31 -7.78
CA GLY A 315 10.05 -6.99 -6.47
C GLY A 315 9.39 -5.78 -5.83
N PHE A 316 9.88 -5.45 -4.65
CA PHE A 316 9.57 -4.19 -3.97
C PHE A 316 10.62 -3.13 -4.33
N GLY A 317 10.22 -1.88 -4.47
CA GLY A 317 11.19 -0.78 -4.52
C GLY A 317 11.98 -0.74 -3.20
N ILE A 318 11.27 -0.60 -2.08
CA ILE A 318 11.80 -0.69 -0.71
C ILE A 318 10.93 -1.68 0.04
N GLY A 319 11.53 -2.77 0.57
CA GLY A 319 10.80 -3.79 1.31
C GLY A 319 11.14 -5.21 0.87
N GLY A 320 10.34 -6.18 1.27
CA GLY A 320 10.70 -7.57 1.03
C GLY A 320 9.61 -8.59 1.33
N ALA A 321 10.05 -9.83 1.58
CA ALA A 321 9.28 -11.07 1.71
C ALA A 321 8.85 -11.66 0.36
N ARG A 322 9.80 -12.33 -0.28
CA ARG A 322 9.76 -12.70 -1.69
C ARG A 322 8.94 -13.95 -2.02
N ILE A 323 9.23 -15.09 -1.44
CA ILE A 323 8.67 -16.38 -1.89
C ILE A 323 8.00 -17.17 -0.77
N TYR A 324 8.73 -17.45 0.30
CA TYR A 324 8.26 -18.37 1.34
C TYR A 324 7.49 -17.68 2.47
N ASN A 325 7.59 -16.35 2.57
CA ASN A 325 6.85 -15.53 3.53
C ASN A 325 6.89 -16.15 4.95
N THR A 326 8.10 -16.42 5.45
CA THR A 326 8.30 -17.21 6.68
C THR A 326 8.38 -16.38 7.96
N GLY A 327 8.61 -15.07 7.87
CA GLY A 327 8.77 -14.20 9.04
C GLY A 327 8.25 -12.79 8.88
N ALA A 328 8.38 -12.00 9.93
CA ALA A 328 7.99 -10.60 9.93
C ALA A 328 8.94 -9.75 9.05
N MET A 329 8.37 -8.79 8.35
CA MET A 329 9.08 -7.82 7.54
C MET A 329 8.58 -6.41 7.88
N THR A 330 9.49 -5.51 8.23
CA THR A 330 9.12 -4.13 8.57
C THR A 330 9.89 -3.12 7.74
N VAL A 331 9.19 -2.08 7.31
CA VAL A 331 9.78 -0.90 6.67
C VAL A 331 9.46 0.31 7.54
N THR A 332 10.49 1.02 7.98
CA THR A 332 10.35 2.26 8.78
C THR A 332 11.07 3.40 8.08
N ILE A 333 10.35 4.49 7.82
CA ILE A 333 10.91 5.72 7.24
C ILE A 333 10.73 6.84 8.27
N ASN A 334 11.86 7.36 8.76
CA ASN A 334 11.91 8.42 9.75
C ASN A 334 12.28 9.79 9.15
N GLY A 335 12.67 9.81 7.87
CA GLY A 335 13.04 11.03 7.16
C GLY A 335 13.70 10.75 5.82
N GLY A 336 14.19 11.83 5.19
CA GLY A 336 14.87 11.78 3.90
C GLY A 336 13.97 12.08 2.71
N THR A 337 14.56 12.05 1.51
CA THR A 337 13.85 12.18 0.23
C THR A 337 13.84 10.83 -0.47
N ILE A 338 12.67 10.24 -0.62
CA ILE A 338 12.49 8.86 -1.07
C ILE A 338 11.77 8.84 -2.41
N GLU A 339 12.39 8.27 -3.42
CA GLU A 339 11.77 7.91 -4.69
C GLU A 339 11.73 6.37 -4.78
N ALA A 340 10.55 5.78 -4.68
CA ALA A 340 10.38 4.34 -4.74
C ALA A 340 9.47 3.91 -5.90
N ALA A 341 9.84 2.83 -6.61
CA ALA A 341 9.04 2.32 -7.71
C ALA A 341 9.02 0.78 -7.77
N ALA A 342 7.83 0.23 -8.06
CA ALA A 342 7.64 -1.17 -8.41
C ALA A 342 6.95 -1.29 -9.77
N ASN A 343 7.54 -2.04 -10.72
CA ASN A 343 7.10 -1.97 -12.11
C ASN A 343 6.02 -2.98 -12.52
N ARG A 344 5.74 -4.01 -11.72
CA ARG A 344 4.74 -5.05 -12.06
C ARG A 344 3.81 -5.41 -10.92
N ASN A 345 4.34 -6.00 -9.87
CA ASN A 345 3.60 -6.53 -8.72
C ASN A 345 4.25 -6.08 -7.43
N ASN A 346 3.69 -6.45 -6.28
CA ASN A 346 4.11 -6.06 -4.94
C ASN A 346 3.86 -4.56 -4.66
N ALA A 347 4.83 -3.81 -4.14
CA ALA A 347 4.65 -2.40 -3.83
C ALA A 347 5.96 -1.60 -4.05
N ALA A 348 5.82 -0.30 -4.31
CA ALA A 348 7.00 0.57 -4.35
C ALA A 348 7.64 0.67 -2.96
N ILE A 349 6.83 0.81 -1.90
CA ILE A 349 7.26 0.69 -0.50
C ILE A 349 6.35 -0.34 0.16
N GLY A 350 6.91 -1.43 0.72
CA GLY A 350 6.00 -2.39 1.31
C GLY A 350 6.56 -3.73 1.71
N ASP A 351 5.64 -4.60 2.11
CA ASP A 351 5.94 -5.96 2.53
C ASP A 351 4.79 -6.92 2.27
N LYS A 352 5.10 -8.21 2.25
CA LYS A 352 4.12 -9.29 2.35
C LYS A 352 4.48 -10.34 3.42
N GLY A 353 5.24 -9.93 4.43
CA GLY A 353 5.65 -10.77 5.56
C GLY A 353 4.49 -11.33 6.37
N LYS A 354 4.80 -12.26 7.27
CA LYS A 354 3.86 -12.83 8.25
C LYS A 354 4.07 -12.21 9.62
N GLY A 355 3.05 -12.32 10.48
CA GLY A 355 3.14 -11.84 11.85
C GLY A 355 3.08 -10.31 11.94
N GLU A 356 3.98 -9.71 12.70
CA GLU A 356 4.04 -8.26 12.94
C GLU A 356 4.75 -7.51 11.80
N SER A 357 4.33 -7.75 10.58
CA SER A 357 4.84 -7.05 9.40
C SER A 357 4.15 -5.70 9.23
N GLY A 358 4.80 -4.76 8.54
CA GLY A 358 4.17 -3.49 8.25
C GLY A 358 5.09 -2.40 7.72
N VAL A 359 4.45 -1.30 7.33
CA VAL A 359 5.10 -0.08 6.88
C VAL A 359 4.78 1.05 7.84
N THR A 360 5.79 1.70 8.37
CA THR A 360 5.66 2.88 9.23
C THR A 360 6.38 4.07 8.59
N ILE A 361 5.68 5.17 8.42
CA ILE A 361 6.21 6.43 7.90
C ILE A 361 5.99 7.49 8.97
N ASN A 362 7.08 7.97 9.54
CA ASN A 362 7.08 8.99 10.59
C ASN A 362 7.37 10.38 10.04
N ASP A 363 8.18 10.47 8.96
CA ASP A 363 8.56 11.72 8.31
C ASP A 363 9.21 11.45 6.94
N GLY A 364 9.51 12.51 6.18
CA GLY A 364 10.22 12.48 4.90
C GLY A 364 9.39 12.96 3.72
N VAL A 365 10.06 13.24 2.60
CA VAL A 365 9.42 13.56 1.32
C VAL A 365 9.40 12.28 0.48
N ILE A 366 8.20 11.74 0.24
CA ILE A 366 8.05 10.41 -0.32
C ILE A 366 7.28 10.46 -1.64
N HIS A 367 7.93 9.94 -2.69
CA HIS A 367 7.32 9.69 -3.99
C HIS A 367 7.31 8.18 -4.26
N ALA A 368 6.13 7.56 -4.21
CA ALA A 368 5.97 6.12 -4.38
C ALA A 368 5.05 5.78 -5.55
N VAL A 369 5.55 4.99 -6.51
CA VAL A 369 4.84 4.64 -7.74
C VAL A 369 4.75 3.13 -7.92
N GLY A 370 3.54 2.60 -7.86
CA GLY A 370 3.22 1.21 -8.22
C GLY A 370 2.70 1.10 -9.66
N LYS A 371 3.27 0.20 -10.47
CA LYS A 371 2.81 -0.08 -11.84
C LYS A 371 2.25 -1.49 -11.95
N GLY A 372 1.44 -1.74 -12.97
CA GLY A 372 0.80 -3.04 -13.13
C GLY A 372 -0.14 -3.36 -11.97
N SER A 373 0.15 -4.37 -11.17
CA SER A 373 -0.65 -4.74 -9.99
C SER A 373 -0.02 -4.28 -8.67
N ALA A 374 1.06 -3.50 -8.74
CA ALA A 374 1.75 -2.99 -7.57
C ALA A 374 0.98 -1.86 -6.89
N ALA A 375 1.11 -1.80 -5.56
CA ALA A 375 0.74 -0.63 -4.78
C ALA A 375 1.84 0.44 -4.80
N GLY A 376 1.48 1.70 -4.54
CA GLY A 376 2.46 2.73 -4.19
C GLY A 376 3.08 2.42 -2.82
N ILE A 377 2.24 2.35 -1.78
CA ILE A 377 2.62 1.88 -0.44
C ILE A 377 1.71 0.70 -0.11
N GLY A 378 2.29 -0.48 0.12
CA GLY A 378 1.50 -1.69 0.30
C GLY A 378 2.03 -2.61 1.39
N SER A 379 1.14 -3.23 2.16
CA SER A 379 1.51 -4.18 3.20
C SER A 379 0.45 -5.25 3.37
N LYS A 380 0.89 -6.46 3.71
CA LYS A 380 0.02 -7.50 4.24
C LYS A 380 -0.33 -7.24 5.71
N GLY A 381 0.56 -6.60 6.43
CA GLY A 381 0.40 -6.19 7.82
C GLY A 381 -0.24 -4.80 7.95
N ASP A 382 0.29 -4.02 8.88
CA ASP A 382 -0.21 -2.70 9.21
C ASP A 382 0.53 -1.61 8.41
N ILE A 383 -0.18 -0.61 7.91
CA ILE A 383 0.38 0.61 7.34
C ILE A 383 0.07 1.75 8.31
N ARG A 384 1.10 2.43 8.80
CA ARG A 384 0.99 3.57 9.70
C ARG A 384 1.74 4.78 9.15
N ILE A 385 1.03 5.87 8.93
CA ILE A 385 1.58 7.13 8.40
C ILE A 385 1.21 8.25 9.37
N THR A 386 2.21 8.90 9.96
CA THR A 386 2.00 9.92 10.99
C THR A 386 2.77 11.22 10.71
N GLY A 387 3.51 11.29 9.62
CA GLY A 387 4.24 12.46 9.20
C GLY A 387 4.78 12.34 7.79
N GLY A 388 5.43 13.38 7.31
CA GLY A 388 6.02 13.49 5.99
C GLY A 388 5.10 14.13 4.94
N GLU A 389 5.63 14.24 3.72
CA GLU A 389 4.93 14.75 2.54
C GLU A 389 4.86 13.64 1.49
N LEU A 390 3.66 13.09 1.25
CA LEU A 390 3.49 11.91 0.42
C LEU A 390 2.82 12.24 -0.91
N THR A 391 3.48 11.83 -1.99
CA THR A 391 2.91 11.72 -3.34
C THR A 391 2.91 10.26 -3.73
N VAL A 392 1.73 9.65 -3.86
CA VAL A 392 1.60 8.20 -4.01
C VAL A 392 0.69 7.87 -5.19
N SER A 393 1.12 6.94 -6.03
CA SER A 393 0.29 6.51 -7.16
C SER A 393 0.32 5.00 -7.39
N ALA A 394 -0.79 4.47 -7.91
CA ALA A 394 -0.90 3.13 -8.46
C ALA A 394 -1.45 3.22 -9.90
N GLU A 395 -0.62 2.86 -10.86
CA GLU A 395 -0.96 2.98 -12.30
C GLU A 395 -1.74 1.76 -12.85
N GLY A 396 -2.13 0.83 -11.99
CA GLY A 396 -2.86 -0.37 -12.37
C GLY A 396 -3.85 -0.85 -11.31
N SER A 397 -3.86 -2.15 -11.01
CA SER A 397 -4.86 -2.77 -10.13
C SER A 397 -4.53 -2.69 -8.62
N GLY A 398 -3.32 -2.29 -8.25
CA GLY A 398 -2.96 -2.04 -6.85
C GLY A 398 -3.65 -0.81 -6.27
N ALA A 399 -3.75 -0.73 -4.95
CA ALA A 399 -4.13 0.50 -4.28
C ALA A 399 -2.94 1.49 -4.27
N ALA A 400 -3.21 2.80 -4.23
CA ALA A 400 -2.09 3.71 -4.02
C ALA A 400 -1.51 3.49 -2.61
N ILE A 401 -2.36 3.43 -1.56
CA ILE A 401 -1.98 3.01 -0.21
C ILE A 401 -2.86 1.84 0.19
N GLY A 402 -2.27 0.63 0.38
CA GLY A 402 -3.01 -0.54 0.85
C GLY A 402 -2.72 -1.85 0.14
N GLY A 403 -3.75 -2.49 -0.45
CA GLY A 403 -3.63 -3.80 -1.08
C GLY A 403 -2.92 -3.80 -2.44
N PHE A 404 -2.37 -4.95 -2.83
CA PHE A 404 -1.70 -5.16 -4.12
C PHE A 404 -1.87 -6.62 -4.59
N ALA A 405 -1.33 -6.97 -5.76
CA ALA A 405 -1.15 -8.36 -6.13
C ALA A 405 0.33 -8.74 -6.07
N ASP A 406 0.60 -9.95 -5.63
CA ASP A 406 1.97 -10.46 -5.53
C ASP A 406 2.49 -11.01 -6.87
N SER A 407 3.70 -11.57 -6.85
CA SER A 407 4.35 -12.13 -8.03
C SER A 407 3.61 -13.32 -8.67
N TYR A 408 2.68 -13.94 -7.94
CA TYR A 408 1.82 -15.02 -8.42
C TYR A 408 0.42 -14.52 -8.80
N SER A 409 0.21 -13.19 -8.84
CA SER A 409 -1.08 -12.55 -9.06
C SER A 409 -2.13 -12.85 -7.97
N GLU A 410 -1.69 -13.32 -6.81
CA GLU A 410 -2.53 -13.42 -5.62
C GLU A 410 -2.74 -12.03 -4.99
N ARG A 411 -3.97 -11.79 -4.55
CA ARG A 411 -4.29 -10.52 -3.88
C ARG A 411 -3.73 -10.51 -2.47
N VAL A 412 -2.96 -9.49 -2.16
CA VAL A 412 -2.46 -9.22 -0.82
C VAL A 412 -3.37 -8.17 -0.19
N ASN A 413 -4.15 -8.61 0.79
CA ASN A 413 -5.05 -7.75 1.55
C ASN A 413 -4.30 -7.15 2.74
N CYS A 414 -4.45 -5.85 2.94
CA CYS A 414 -3.85 -5.14 4.05
C CYS A 414 -4.64 -5.40 5.36
N LYS A 415 -3.94 -5.59 6.46
CA LYS A 415 -4.57 -5.80 7.77
C LYS A 415 -5.16 -4.50 8.31
N SER A 416 -4.36 -3.42 8.33
CA SER A 416 -4.86 -2.09 8.73
C SER A 416 -4.11 -0.96 8.03
N ILE A 417 -4.79 0.17 7.87
CA ILE A 417 -4.23 1.43 7.38
C ILE A 417 -4.57 2.50 8.41
N THR A 418 -3.57 3.19 8.94
CA THR A 418 -3.75 4.34 9.84
C THR A 418 -3.01 5.54 9.27
N ILE A 419 -3.74 6.62 9.00
CA ILE A 419 -3.19 7.89 8.53
C ILE A 419 -3.63 8.97 9.51
N ASN A 420 -2.66 9.73 10.03
CA ASN A 420 -2.92 10.83 10.95
C ASN A 420 -2.15 12.08 10.50
N GLY A 421 -2.85 13.19 10.41
CA GLY A 421 -2.29 14.48 9.98
C GLY A 421 -2.31 14.74 8.47
N ASP A 422 -1.93 15.94 8.07
CA ASP A 422 -1.95 16.45 6.70
C ASP A 422 -0.74 15.94 5.89
N VAL A 423 -0.61 14.63 5.76
CA VAL A 423 0.58 14.00 5.18
C VAL A 423 0.45 13.73 3.67
N ILE A 424 -0.76 13.72 3.13
CA ILE A 424 -1.02 13.41 1.72
C ILE A 424 -1.03 14.70 0.88
N GLN A 425 -0.04 14.87 0.01
CA GLN A 425 0.02 15.96 -0.96
C GLN A 425 -0.78 15.61 -2.24
N SER A 426 -0.63 14.39 -2.71
CA SER A 426 -1.35 13.87 -3.87
C SER A 426 -1.41 12.35 -3.81
N ILE A 427 -2.56 11.79 -4.18
CA ILE A 427 -2.74 10.34 -4.24
C ILE A 427 -3.65 9.97 -5.42
N SER A 428 -3.22 8.99 -6.20
CA SER A 428 -4.00 8.51 -7.34
C SER A 428 -3.97 7.00 -7.50
N SER A 429 -5.09 6.44 -7.96
CA SER A 429 -5.17 5.02 -8.32
C SER A 429 -5.97 4.82 -9.60
N LYS A 430 -5.56 3.84 -10.42
CA LYS A 430 -6.28 3.53 -11.66
C LYS A 430 -7.46 2.59 -11.41
N ASP A 431 -7.20 1.37 -10.96
CA ASP A 431 -8.22 0.32 -10.82
C ASP A 431 -8.42 -0.14 -9.37
N GLY A 432 -7.47 0.12 -8.46
CA GLY A 432 -7.61 -0.04 -7.02
C GLY A 432 -8.19 1.19 -6.33
N ALA A 433 -8.21 1.18 -5.01
CA ALA A 433 -8.54 2.36 -4.21
C ALA A 433 -7.35 3.33 -4.11
N CYS A 434 -7.58 4.63 -3.91
CA CYS A 434 -6.50 5.52 -3.49
C CYS A 434 -5.99 5.08 -2.10
N ILE A 435 -6.89 4.94 -1.12
CA ILE A 435 -6.57 4.41 0.20
C ILE A 435 -7.46 3.20 0.44
N GLY A 436 -6.87 1.99 0.48
CA GLY A 436 -7.70 0.80 0.70
C GLY A 436 -7.29 -0.46 -0.02
N GLY A 437 -8.25 -1.16 -0.61
CA GLY A 437 -8.05 -2.43 -1.30
C GLY A 437 -7.49 -2.28 -2.72
N ALA A 438 -6.73 -3.26 -3.18
CA ALA A 438 -6.51 -3.48 -4.60
C ALA A 438 -7.85 -3.79 -5.30
N ALA A 439 -7.87 -3.79 -6.64
CA ALA A 439 -9.07 -4.15 -7.40
C ALA A 439 -9.61 -5.53 -6.96
N GLY A 440 -10.81 -5.55 -6.37
CA GLY A 440 -11.46 -6.74 -5.80
C GLY A 440 -10.82 -7.27 -4.50
N GLY A 441 -9.94 -6.50 -3.86
CA GLY A 441 -9.33 -6.81 -2.57
C GLY A 441 -10.06 -6.17 -1.39
N SER A 442 -9.66 -6.53 -0.17
CA SER A 442 -10.20 -6.03 1.10
C SER A 442 -9.14 -5.41 1.98
N VAL A 443 -9.59 -4.71 3.02
CA VAL A 443 -8.76 -4.21 4.11
C VAL A 443 -9.49 -4.50 5.42
N GLY A 444 -8.75 -4.94 6.45
CA GLY A 444 -9.35 -5.23 7.75
C GLY A 444 -9.85 -3.97 8.46
N SER A 445 -9.04 -2.91 8.49
CA SER A 445 -9.47 -1.60 8.99
C SER A 445 -8.74 -0.44 8.33
N ILE A 446 -9.44 0.70 8.20
CA ILE A 446 -8.85 1.99 7.78
C ILE A 446 -9.25 3.03 8.82
N THR A 447 -8.28 3.76 9.33
CA THR A 447 -8.49 4.93 10.20
C THR A 447 -7.76 6.12 9.61
N ILE A 448 -8.49 7.18 9.32
CA ILE A 448 -7.94 8.46 8.87
C ILE A 448 -8.40 9.50 9.86
N SER A 449 -7.46 10.21 10.46
CA SER A 449 -7.76 11.22 11.48
C SER A 449 -6.92 12.47 11.33
N ASP A 450 -7.51 13.60 11.70
CA ASP A 450 -6.84 14.91 11.75
C ASP A 450 -6.17 15.28 10.42
N ALA A 451 -6.83 14.97 9.29
CA ALA A 451 -6.23 15.02 7.96
C ALA A 451 -7.05 15.84 6.96
N GLU A 452 -6.34 16.64 6.16
CA GLU A 452 -6.85 17.20 4.92
C GLU A 452 -6.38 16.32 3.74
N LEU A 453 -7.32 15.84 2.92
CA LEU A 453 -7.05 15.00 1.75
C LEU A 453 -7.42 15.76 0.47
N PRO A 454 -6.51 16.63 -0.05
CA PRO A 454 -6.90 17.64 -1.03
C PRO A 454 -6.98 17.11 -2.47
N LEU A 455 -6.19 16.10 -2.84
CA LEU A 455 -6.03 15.64 -4.22
C LEU A 455 -6.20 14.12 -4.33
N LEU A 456 -7.43 13.64 -4.14
CA LEU A 456 -7.77 12.23 -4.41
C LEU A 456 -8.24 12.07 -5.86
N SER A 457 -7.61 11.15 -6.59
CA SER A 457 -8.03 10.80 -7.96
C SER A 457 -8.06 9.29 -8.15
N ALA A 458 -9.22 8.73 -8.46
CA ALA A 458 -9.38 7.31 -8.76
C ALA A 458 -10.40 7.08 -9.85
N LYS A 459 -10.24 5.97 -10.61
CA LYS A 459 -11.27 5.55 -11.55
C LYS A 459 -12.39 4.74 -10.92
N LYS A 460 -12.15 4.10 -9.77
CA LYS A 460 -13.13 3.21 -9.13
C LYS A 460 -13.50 3.60 -7.72
N ILE A 461 -12.53 3.70 -6.81
CA ILE A 461 -12.79 3.94 -5.38
C ILE A 461 -11.77 4.95 -4.86
N LEU A 462 -12.22 6.02 -4.21
CA LEU A 462 -11.29 6.93 -3.53
C LEU A 462 -10.81 6.33 -2.21
N ILE A 463 -11.71 6.00 -1.30
CA ILE A 463 -11.36 5.43 0.02
C ILE A 463 -12.19 4.17 0.25
N GLY A 464 -11.51 3.06 0.59
CA GLY A 464 -12.17 1.82 0.99
C GLY A 464 -11.81 0.60 0.15
N TRP A 465 -12.77 -0.31 -0.07
CA TRP A 465 -12.56 -1.58 -0.76
C TRP A 465 -13.84 -2.12 -1.41
N ASP A 466 -13.70 -3.17 -2.19
CA ASP A 466 -14.78 -3.69 -3.02
C ASP A 466 -15.95 -4.27 -2.19
N ALA A 467 -17.18 -4.17 -2.71
CA ALA A 467 -18.41 -4.58 -2.04
C ALA A 467 -18.46 -6.06 -1.69
N ASP A 468 -17.89 -6.91 -2.54
CA ASP A 468 -17.91 -8.36 -2.37
C ASP A 468 -16.88 -8.87 -1.37
N SER A 469 -16.02 -7.99 -0.87
CA SER A 469 -14.97 -8.35 0.09
C SER A 469 -15.52 -8.39 1.51
N PRO A 470 -15.14 -9.39 2.32
CA PRO A 470 -15.65 -9.54 3.68
C PRO A 470 -15.20 -8.44 4.63
N GLY A 471 -15.98 -8.26 5.65
CA GLY A 471 -16.00 -7.27 6.69
C GLY A 471 -14.72 -6.56 7.10
N GLY A 472 -14.87 -5.31 7.48
CA GLY A 472 -13.83 -4.43 7.99
C GLY A 472 -14.44 -3.18 8.61
N LYS A 473 -13.58 -2.28 9.06
CA LYS A 473 -14.00 -0.99 9.62
C LYS A 473 -13.29 0.17 8.95
N LEU A 474 -14.05 1.17 8.49
CA LEU A 474 -13.51 2.45 8.03
C LEU A 474 -13.95 3.56 8.98
N THR A 475 -12.99 4.28 9.52
CA THR A 475 -13.22 5.46 10.37
C THR A 475 -12.53 6.68 9.76
N ILE A 476 -13.29 7.77 9.57
CA ILE A 476 -12.82 9.08 9.14
C ILE A 476 -13.21 10.06 10.23
N ARG A 477 -12.25 10.69 10.90
CA ARG A 477 -12.50 11.58 12.01
C ARG A 477 -11.68 12.86 11.92
N ASN A 478 -12.34 14.01 12.16
CA ASN A 478 -11.72 15.32 12.09
C ASN A 478 -10.94 15.53 10.78
N CYS A 479 -11.61 15.19 9.65
CA CYS A 479 -10.98 15.22 8.34
C CYS A 479 -11.73 16.11 7.37
N ARG A 480 -10.97 16.64 6.40
CA ARG A 480 -11.52 17.24 5.21
C ARG A 480 -11.18 16.39 3.99
N VAL A 481 -12.19 15.80 3.37
CA VAL A 481 -12.04 14.97 2.18
C VAL A 481 -12.72 15.64 1.00
N ALA A 482 -11.94 15.98 -0.02
CA ALA A 482 -12.46 16.55 -1.25
C ALA A 482 -11.91 15.79 -2.47
N SER A 483 -12.71 15.68 -3.52
CA SER A 483 -12.25 15.20 -4.80
C SER A 483 -12.36 16.32 -5.82
N THR A 484 -11.29 16.54 -6.58
CA THR A 484 -11.26 17.45 -7.73
C THR A 484 -11.73 16.79 -9.03
N ASP A 485 -11.93 15.46 -9.00
CA ASP A 485 -12.37 14.73 -10.17
C ASP A 485 -13.78 15.12 -10.56
N THR A 486 -13.89 15.92 -11.61
CA THR A 486 -15.12 16.13 -12.37
C THR A 486 -15.48 14.88 -13.20
N LEU A 487 -14.71 13.82 -13.05
CA LEU A 487 -14.72 12.61 -13.86
C LEU A 487 -15.74 11.60 -13.34
N SER A 488 -16.74 11.42 -14.14
CA SER A 488 -17.64 10.27 -14.21
C SER A 488 -18.37 9.83 -12.91
N VAL A 489 -19.68 9.93 -12.98
CA VAL A 489 -20.70 9.22 -12.17
C VAL A 489 -20.43 7.70 -11.94
N LEU A 490 -19.27 7.19 -12.28
CA LEU A 490 -18.90 5.77 -12.15
C LEU A 490 -17.90 5.50 -11.01
N THR A 491 -17.26 6.54 -10.43
CA THR A 491 -16.31 6.39 -9.34
C THR A 491 -17.01 6.44 -7.99
N ASP A 492 -16.74 5.47 -7.13
CA ASP A 492 -17.21 5.48 -5.75
C ASP A 492 -16.34 6.43 -4.90
N GLY A 493 -16.96 7.31 -4.14
CA GLY A 493 -16.23 8.20 -3.23
C GLY A 493 -15.68 7.42 -2.04
N ILE A 494 -16.57 6.97 -1.16
CA ILE A 494 -16.21 6.12 -0.02
C ILE A 494 -16.99 4.81 -0.18
N ARG A 495 -16.28 3.67 -0.18
CA ARG A 495 -16.92 2.36 -0.32
C ARG A 495 -16.32 1.34 0.62
N VAL A 496 -17.16 0.61 1.33
CA VAL A 496 -16.76 -0.52 2.17
C VAL A 496 -17.57 -1.76 1.81
N GLY A 497 -16.97 -2.92 1.98
CA GLY A 497 -17.57 -4.19 1.60
C GLY A 497 -18.70 -4.66 2.54
N SER A 498 -19.20 -5.87 2.29
CA SER A 498 -20.25 -6.50 3.10
C SER A 498 -19.77 -6.78 4.53
N ASN A 499 -20.71 -6.77 5.50
CA ASN A 499 -20.44 -6.94 6.94
C ASN A 499 -19.46 -5.90 7.52
N SER A 500 -19.40 -4.73 6.94
CA SER A 500 -18.44 -3.67 7.32
C SER A 500 -19.13 -2.55 8.11
N GLU A 501 -18.33 -1.83 8.90
CA GLU A 501 -18.74 -0.62 9.61
C GLU A 501 -18.05 0.60 8.97
N LEU A 502 -18.85 1.63 8.66
CA LEU A 502 -18.38 2.94 8.25
C LEU A 502 -18.75 3.98 9.30
N VAL A 503 -17.76 4.72 9.77
CA VAL A 503 -17.92 5.80 10.75
C VAL A 503 -17.28 7.08 10.19
N ILE A 504 -18.06 8.17 10.16
CA ILE A 504 -17.59 9.51 9.77
C ILE A 504 -17.96 10.44 10.93
N GLU A 505 -16.97 11.07 11.54
CA GLU A 505 -17.14 11.93 12.71
C GLU A 505 -16.37 13.25 12.52
N GLU A 506 -16.94 14.37 12.98
CA GLU A 506 -16.30 15.66 13.03
C GLU A 506 -15.65 16.07 11.68
N SER A 507 -16.26 15.68 10.55
CA SER A 507 -15.60 15.73 9.25
C SER A 507 -16.39 16.49 8.19
N GLU A 508 -15.65 17.08 7.23
CA GLU A 508 -16.18 17.71 6.04
C GLU A 508 -15.90 16.81 4.82
N ILE A 509 -16.96 16.29 4.17
CA ILE A 509 -16.85 15.40 3.00
C ILE A 509 -17.49 16.07 1.79
N ARG A 510 -16.69 16.38 0.77
CA ARG A 510 -17.10 17.05 -0.48
C ARG A 510 -16.89 16.15 -1.68
N LEU A 511 -17.86 15.29 -1.98
CA LEU A 511 -17.82 14.31 -3.08
C LEU A 511 -19.06 14.42 -3.99
N PRO A 512 -19.39 15.60 -4.52
CA PRO A 512 -20.66 15.83 -5.19
C PRO A 512 -20.82 15.07 -6.52
N HIS A 513 -19.74 14.84 -7.26
CA HIS A 513 -19.78 14.24 -8.60
C HIS A 513 -19.51 12.73 -8.62
N LEU A 514 -19.33 12.11 -7.47
CA LEU A 514 -19.02 10.69 -7.33
C LEU A 514 -20.28 9.91 -6.91
N ARG A 515 -20.24 8.58 -7.04
CA ARG A 515 -21.36 7.70 -6.60
C ARG A 515 -21.68 7.76 -5.10
N GLY A 516 -21.02 8.62 -4.33
CA GLY A 516 -21.33 8.87 -2.93
C GLY A 516 -20.65 7.94 -1.96
N ILE A 517 -21.33 7.70 -0.83
CA ILE A 517 -20.89 6.88 0.28
C ILE A 517 -21.66 5.56 0.24
N ARG A 518 -20.94 4.43 0.13
CA ARG A 518 -21.53 3.11 -0.14
C ARG A 518 -21.04 2.04 0.83
N VAL A 519 -21.97 1.20 1.26
CA VAL A 519 -21.68 0.05 2.13
C VAL A 519 -22.31 -1.21 1.55
N GLY A 520 -21.59 -2.33 1.59
CA GLY A 520 -22.11 -3.63 1.20
C GLY A 520 -23.15 -4.20 2.20
N GLY A 521 -23.78 -5.32 1.84
CA GLY A 521 -24.82 -5.96 2.64
C GLY A 521 -24.39 -6.31 4.05
N ASN A 522 -25.31 -6.29 5.01
CA ASN A 522 -25.13 -6.51 6.44
C ASN A 522 -24.18 -5.52 7.13
N GLY A 523 -23.84 -4.42 6.49
CA GLY A 523 -23.02 -3.37 7.07
C GLY A 523 -23.81 -2.34 7.85
N SER A 524 -23.10 -1.35 8.40
CA SER A 524 -23.67 -0.19 9.11
C SER A 524 -22.91 1.10 8.75
N ILE A 525 -23.64 2.23 8.83
CA ILE A 525 -23.12 3.57 8.58
C ILE A 525 -23.46 4.45 9.78
N ALA A 526 -22.47 5.17 10.31
CA ALA A 526 -22.68 6.22 11.31
C ALA A 526 -22.01 7.52 10.85
N VAL A 527 -22.76 8.60 10.83
CA VAL A 527 -22.29 9.96 10.52
C VAL A 527 -22.63 10.84 11.72
N ARG A 528 -21.63 11.50 12.30
CA ARG A 528 -21.79 12.34 13.49
C ARG A 528 -21.03 13.65 13.37
N ASP A 529 -21.64 14.75 13.82
CA ASP A 529 -21.01 16.07 13.88
C ASP A 529 -20.29 16.48 12.56
N SER A 530 -20.91 16.15 11.41
CA SER A 530 -20.23 16.21 10.12
C SER A 530 -21.04 16.98 9.06
N ASP A 531 -20.30 17.51 8.06
CA ASP A 531 -20.90 18.21 6.91
C ASP A 531 -20.58 17.42 5.63
N LEU A 532 -21.61 16.84 5.02
CA LEU A 532 -21.49 15.98 3.86
C LEU A 532 -22.17 16.59 2.64
N HIS A 533 -21.41 16.76 1.56
CA HIS A 533 -21.91 17.03 0.24
C HIS A 533 -21.60 15.84 -0.66
N THR A 534 -22.58 14.98 -0.89
CA THR A 534 -22.39 13.68 -1.53
C THR A 534 -23.57 13.34 -2.44
N TYR A 535 -23.34 12.49 -3.44
CA TYR A 535 -24.43 11.99 -4.29
C TYR A 535 -25.46 11.17 -3.50
N GLY A 536 -25.05 10.36 -2.52
CA GLY A 536 -25.94 9.59 -1.66
C GLY A 536 -25.18 8.84 -0.56
N ILE A 537 -25.94 8.29 0.40
CA ILE A 537 -25.42 7.47 1.49
C ILE A 537 -26.25 6.18 1.53
N PHE A 538 -25.72 5.09 0.97
CA PHE A 538 -26.59 3.93 0.74
C PHE A 538 -25.85 2.59 0.65
N MET A 539 -26.63 1.53 0.80
CA MET A 539 -26.24 0.20 0.34
C MET A 539 -26.61 0.07 -1.14
N ASP A 540 -25.64 -0.25 -1.97
CA ASP A 540 -25.87 -0.51 -3.40
C ASP A 540 -25.27 -1.88 -3.75
N GLU A 541 -26.13 -2.87 -3.73
CA GLU A 541 -25.85 -4.19 -4.28
C GLU A 541 -26.97 -4.57 -5.23
N THR A 542 -26.64 -4.77 -6.49
CA THR A 542 -27.58 -5.27 -7.48
C THR A 542 -27.77 -6.76 -7.24
N VAL A 543 -28.87 -7.14 -6.67
CA VAL A 543 -29.25 -8.55 -6.45
C VAL A 543 -30.31 -8.91 -7.48
N HIS A 544 -30.11 -9.97 -8.22
CA HIS A 544 -31.02 -10.36 -9.31
C HIS A 544 -32.20 -11.23 -8.84
N THR A 545 -32.14 -11.72 -7.60
CA THR A 545 -33.20 -12.58 -7.02
C THR A 545 -33.53 -12.18 -5.61
N ILE A 546 -34.77 -12.45 -5.20
CA ILE A 546 -35.26 -12.15 -3.85
C ILE A 546 -34.55 -13.02 -2.76
N THR A 547 -34.03 -14.16 -3.16
CA THR A 547 -33.33 -15.09 -2.25
C THR A 547 -31.96 -14.56 -1.82
N ASP A 548 -31.39 -13.64 -2.62
CA ASP A 548 -30.08 -13.07 -2.37
C ASP A 548 -30.19 -11.64 -1.78
N ALA A 549 -31.41 -11.25 -1.36
CA ALA A 549 -31.69 -9.92 -0.81
C ALA A 549 -30.72 -9.56 0.31
N LYS A 550 -30.13 -8.38 0.23
CA LYS A 550 -29.16 -7.88 1.19
C LYS A 550 -29.73 -6.73 2.00
N THR A 551 -29.28 -6.62 3.24
CA THR A 551 -29.82 -5.68 4.20
C THR A 551 -28.72 -4.80 4.79
N LEU A 552 -28.89 -3.49 4.78
CA LEU A 552 -28.12 -2.56 5.60
C LEU A 552 -28.68 -2.61 7.02
N LYS A 553 -27.89 -2.96 8.02
CA LYS A 553 -28.37 -3.10 9.39
C LYS A 553 -28.82 -1.77 9.98
N LYS A 554 -27.95 -0.76 9.90
CA LYS A 554 -28.21 0.55 10.46
C LYS A 554 -27.57 1.65 9.63
N LEU A 555 -28.32 2.75 9.44
CA LEU A 555 -27.82 4.02 8.97
C LEU A 555 -28.18 5.09 10.00
N GLU A 556 -27.18 5.73 10.60
CA GLU A 556 -27.35 6.74 11.64
C GLU A 556 -26.70 8.05 11.19
N ILE A 557 -27.43 9.17 11.26
CA ILE A 557 -26.95 10.52 10.99
C ILE A 557 -27.33 11.37 12.21
N THR A 558 -26.33 11.88 12.91
CA THR A 558 -26.52 12.64 14.15
C THR A 558 -25.77 13.97 14.09
N ASP A 559 -26.45 15.06 14.48
CA ASP A 559 -25.88 16.41 14.59
C ASP A 559 -25.08 16.86 13.34
N SER A 560 -25.60 16.48 12.16
CA SER A 560 -24.89 16.60 10.90
C SER A 560 -25.69 17.35 9.84
N THR A 561 -24.98 17.95 8.87
CA THR A 561 -25.57 18.51 7.67
C THR A 561 -25.28 17.62 6.48
N VAL A 562 -26.29 17.25 5.70
CA VAL A 562 -26.16 16.41 4.52
C VAL A 562 -26.84 17.08 3.32
N LEU A 563 -26.05 17.41 2.32
CA LEU A 563 -26.52 17.77 0.99
C LEU A 563 -26.37 16.57 0.07
N THR A 564 -27.50 16.00 -0.38
CA THR A 564 -27.52 14.74 -1.15
C THR A 564 -28.29 14.89 -2.47
N GLY A 565 -27.89 14.13 -3.48
CA GLY A 565 -28.60 14.06 -4.77
C GLY A 565 -29.38 12.75 -5.00
N ASP A 566 -29.19 11.75 -4.14
CA ASP A 566 -29.81 10.41 -4.26
C ASP A 566 -30.19 9.86 -2.87
N ILE A 567 -30.27 8.58 -2.73
CA ILE A 567 -30.83 7.83 -1.62
C ILE A 567 -29.98 7.93 -0.33
N ILE A 568 -30.68 8.01 0.81
CA ILE A 568 -30.18 7.73 2.15
C ILE A 568 -30.85 6.42 2.61
N GLY A 569 -30.18 5.27 2.42
CA GLY A 569 -30.78 3.96 2.76
C GLY A 569 -30.37 2.81 1.86
N ALA A 570 -31.33 2.11 1.26
CA ALA A 570 -31.08 0.96 0.39
C ALA A 570 -31.46 1.25 -1.06
N ARG A 571 -30.50 1.19 -2.00
CA ARG A 571 -30.72 1.57 -3.40
C ARG A 571 -31.00 0.41 -4.34
N GLY A 572 -30.41 -0.76 -4.12
CA GLY A 572 -30.50 -1.87 -5.05
C GLY A 572 -31.87 -2.55 -5.13
N GLU A 573 -32.12 -3.28 -6.23
CA GLU A 573 -33.30 -4.15 -6.33
C GLU A 573 -33.25 -5.20 -5.22
N TYR A 574 -34.37 -5.43 -4.52
CA TYR A 574 -34.49 -6.34 -3.39
C TYR A 574 -33.59 -6.03 -2.17
N SER A 575 -33.00 -4.85 -2.11
CA SER A 575 -32.20 -4.39 -0.98
C SER A 575 -33.08 -3.81 0.11
N SER A 576 -32.67 -3.92 1.38
CA SER A 576 -33.40 -3.32 2.49
C SER A 576 -32.45 -2.60 3.46
N VAL A 577 -33.02 -1.65 4.22
CA VAL A 577 -32.37 -1.09 5.41
C VAL A 577 -33.22 -1.43 6.62
N GLU A 578 -32.61 -1.98 7.66
CA GLU A 578 -33.40 -2.32 8.89
C GLU A 578 -33.75 -1.08 9.68
N GLU A 579 -32.78 -0.18 9.87
CA GLU A 579 -33.00 1.03 10.66
C GLU A 579 -32.31 2.23 10.02
N VAL A 580 -33.06 3.33 9.86
CA VAL A 580 -32.55 4.66 9.54
C VAL A 580 -32.85 5.58 10.71
N VAL A 581 -31.82 6.19 11.28
CA VAL A 581 -31.94 7.13 12.41
C VAL A 581 -31.31 8.48 12.00
N ILE A 582 -32.11 9.55 12.12
CA ILE A 582 -31.66 10.92 11.83
C ILE A 582 -32.00 11.78 13.06
N ARG A 583 -30.99 12.33 13.72
CA ARG A 583 -31.15 13.14 14.93
C ARG A 583 -30.35 14.43 14.86
N GLY A 584 -30.95 15.54 15.29
CA GLY A 584 -30.27 16.85 15.37
C GLY A 584 -29.75 17.34 14.02
N SER A 585 -30.21 16.79 12.91
CA SER A 585 -29.54 16.92 11.61
C SER A 585 -30.33 17.70 10.58
N SER A 586 -29.63 18.25 9.58
CA SER A 586 -30.23 18.92 8.42
C SER A 586 -29.96 18.11 7.17
N ILE A 587 -31.03 17.62 6.52
CA ILE A 587 -30.94 16.88 5.25
C ILE A 587 -31.57 17.71 4.15
N ARG A 588 -30.82 17.98 3.08
CA ARG A 588 -31.28 18.75 1.94
C ARG A 588 -31.00 18.03 0.63
N LEU A 589 -31.90 18.19 -0.35
CA LEU A 589 -31.67 17.76 -1.71
C LEU A 589 -30.74 18.75 -2.41
N ASN A 590 -29.75 18.24 -3.14
CA ASN A 590 -28.95 19.03 -4.08
C ASN A 590 -29.68 19.07 -5.42
N GLU A 591 -30.18 20.23 -5.81
CA GLU A 591 -30.96 20.43 -7.05
C GLU A 591 -30.09 20.39 -8.32
N GLU A 592 -28.77 20.45 -8.22
CA GLU A 592 -27.86 20.37 -9.37
C GLU A 592 -27.83 18.99 -10.03
N TYR A 593 -28.31 17.95 -9.36
CA TYR A 593 -28.37 16.61 -9.94
C TYR A 593 -29.63 16.39 -10.78
N THR A 594 -29.43 16.05 -12.05
CA THR A 594 -30.53 15.80 -13.03
C THR A 594 -31.33 14.52 -12.79
N TYR A 595 -30.90 13.66 -11.86
CA TYR A 595 -31.56 12.42 -11.49
C TYR A 595 -32.02 12.47 -10.02
N ASN A 596 -33.15 13.10 -9.80
CA ASN A 596 -33.71 13.27 -8.47
C ASN A 596 -34.41 11.99 -7.99
N TYR A 597 -33.67 11.09 -7.38
CA TYR A 597 -34.19 9.88 -6.73
C TYR A 597 -34.03 9.93 -5.21
N CYS A 598 -34.03 11.10 -4.62
CA CYS A 598 -33.78 11.25 -3.19
C CYS A 598 -34.88 10.59 -2.37
N THR A 599 -34.53 9.55 -1.63
CA THR A 599 -35.41 8.80 -0.75
C THR A 599 -34.70 8.48 0.57
N ILE A 600 -35.30 8.84 1.69
CA ILE A 600 -34.89 8.34 2.99
C ILE A 600 -35.59 7.01 3.22
N GLY A 601 -34.87 5.88 3.20
CA GLY A 601 -35.44 4.55 3.35
C GLY A 601 -35.08 3.58 2.25
N GLY A 602 -36.08 3.00 1.56
CA GLY A 602 -35.88 2.07 0.46
C GLY A 602 -35.98 2.75 -0.89
N GLY A 603 -35.02 2.49 -1.78
CA GLY A 603 -35.07 2.93 -3.20
C GLY A 603 -35.99 2.07 -4.05
N THR A 604 -35.86 2.15 -5.39
CA THR A 604 -36.64 1.33 -6.32
C THR A 604 -36.47 -0.15 -6.00
N LYS A 605 -37.58 -0.86 -5.78
CA LYS A 605 -37.65 -2.26 -5.29
C LYS A 605 -36.98 -2.49 -3.93
N GLY A 606 -36.53 -1.45 -3.25
CA GLY A 606 -35.92 -1.51 -1.92
C GLY A 606 -36.95 -1.28 -0.80
N SER A 607 -36.67 -1.80 0.41
CA SER A 607 -37.55 -1.68 1.58
C SER A 607 -36.81 -1.17 2.81
N PHE A 608 -37.56 -0.86 3.87
CA PHE A 608 -37.01 -0.46 5.16
C PHE A 608 -37.75 -1.15 6.32
N GLY A 609 -37.11 -1.20 7.48
CA GLY A 609 -37.76 -1.63 8.75
C GLY A 609 -38.28 -0.44 9.52
N SER A 610 -37.40 0.44 9.98
CA SER A 610 -37.79 1.66 10.67
C SER A 610 -37.03 2.90 10.14
N ILE A 611 -37.73 4.04 10.16
CA ILE A 611 -37.18 5.37 9.94
C ILE A 611 -37.55 6.21 11.17
N ASP A 612 -36.55 6.73 11.86
CA ASP A 612 -36.73 7.57 13.06
C ASP A 612 -36.01 8.91 12.90
N ILE A 613 -36.81 9.97 12.74
CA ILE A 613 -36.36 11.34 12.52
C ILE A 613 -36.68 12.17 13.74
N GLN A 614 -35.67 12.70 14.41
CA GLN A 614 -35.86 13.45 15.67
C GLN A 614 -35.05 14.76 15.66
N ASN A 615 -35.63 15.85 16.15
CA ASN A 615 -34.98 17.15 16.33
C ASN A 615 -34.27 17.63 15.03
N SER A 616 -34.84 17.36 13.86
CA SER A 616 -34.15 17.48 12.58
C SER A 616 -34.92 18.35 11.59
N GLN A 617 -34.19 18.83 10.56
CA GLN A 617 -34.73 19.56 9.42
C GLN A 617 -34.58 18.74 8.16
N ILE A 618 -35.64 18.42 7.46
CA ILE A 618 -35.65 17.65 6.22
C ILE A 618 -36.25 18.52 5.12
N HIS A 619 -35.51 18.77 4.04
CA HIS A 619 -35.97 19.55 2.91
C HIS A 619 -35.70 18.81 1.58
N ILE A 620 -36.73 18.12 1.08
CA ILE A 620 -36.70 17.32 -0.16
C ILE A 620 -37.87 17.75 -1.04
N PRO A 621 -37.76 18.85 -1.79
CA PRO A 621 -38.88 19.43 -2.54
C PRO A 621 -39.33 18.58 -3.73
N SER A 622 -38.43 17.79 -4.33
CA SER A 622 -38.73 16.94 -5.48
C SER A 622 -37.99 15.61 -5.43
N PRO A 623 -38.58 14.55 -4.86
CA PRO A 623 -37.92 13.24 -4.72
C PRO A 623 -37.87 12.43 -6.03
N GLY A 624 -38.24 13.01 -7.18
CA GLY A 624 -38.21 12.34 -8.47
C GLY A 624 -39.24 11.22 -8.64
N LEU A 625 -38.79 9.98 -8.78
CA LEU A 625 -39.68 8.83 -9.00
C LEU A 625 -40.17 8.15 -7.72
N ASN A 626 -39.43 8.27 -6.65
CA ASN A 626 -39.64 7.53 -5.39
C ASN A 626 -40.27 8.40 -4.29
N THR A 627 -40.78 7.77 -3.26
CA THR A 627 -41.21 8.43 -2.03
C THR A 627 -40.07 9.19 -1.37
N ALA A 628 -40.28 10.39 -0.88
CA ALA A 628 -39.23 11.17 -0.20
C ALA A 628 -38.81 10.51 1.14
N ILE A 629 -39.78 10.01 1.92
CA ILE A 629 -39.51 9.25 3.17
C ILE A 629 -40.36 7.98 3.11
N GLY A 630 -39.72 6.80 2.99
CA GLY A 630 -40.42 5.52 2.96
C GLY A 630 -39.89 4.52 1.94
N ASN A 631 -40.76 3.91 1.15
CA ASN A 631 -40.44 2.92 0.13
C ASN A 631 -40.30 3.50 -1.25
N GLY A 632 -39.39 2.91 -2.04
CA GLY A 632 -39.33 3.15 -3.47
C GLY A 632 -40.43 2.44 -4.28
N HIS A 633 -40.48 2.76 -5.58
CA HIS A 633 -41.35 2.13 -6.56
C HIS A 633 -41.11 0.60 -6.62
N GLN A 634 -42.19 -0.19 -6.64
CA GLN A 634 -42.16 -1.66 -6.65
C GLN A 634 -41.37 -2.32 -5.49
N ALA A 635 -41.27 -1.65 -4.33
CA ALA A 635 -40.60 -2.22 -3.16
C ALA A 635 -41.28 -3.53 -2.71
N TYR A 636 -40.44 -4.52 -2.39
CA TYR A 636 -40.88 -5.80 -1.85
C TYR A 636 -40.56 -5.89 -0.37
N PHE A 637 -41.60 -5.99 0.48
CA PHE A 637 -41.40 -6.17 1.92
C PHE A 637 -42.51 -7.05 2.51
N ASN A 638 -42.14 -7.89 3.49
CA ASN A 638 -42.98 -8.87 4.13
C ASN A 638 -43.23 -8.57 5.60
N ARG A 639 -42.82 -7.40 6.07
CA ARG A 639 -42.84 -7.05 7.48
C ARG A 639 -43.56 -5.74 7.76
N GLU A 640 -43.91 -5.53 9.00
CA GLU A 640 -44.33 -4.25 9.49
C GLU A 640 -43.17 -3.27 9.51
N SER A 641 -43.40 -2.09 8.94
CA SER A 641 -42.42 -0.99 8.87
C SER A 641 -42.96 0.22 9.64
N ARG A 642 -42.05 1.05 10.16
CA ARG A 642 -42.42 2.21 10.96
C ARG A 642 -41.69 3.46 10.50
N ILE A 643 -42.43 4.58 10.37
CA ILE A 643 -41.90 5.92 10.23
C ILE A 643 -42.29 6.72 11.47
N ARG A 644 -41.28 7.30 12.15
CA ARG A 644 -41.50 8.23 13.26
C ARG A 644 -40.80 9.55 12.93
N ILE A 645 -41.54 10.66 13.09
CA ILE A 645 -41.08 12.02 12.98
C ILE A 645 -41.42 12.76 14.25
N ALA A 646 -40.38 13.19 14.98
CA ALA A 646 -40.55 13.81 16.30
C ALA A 646 -39.74 15.11 16.42
N ASN A 647 -40.37 16.16 16.98
CA ASN A 647 -39.74 17.45 17.24
C ASN A 647 -39.00 18.01 16.00
N SER A 648 -39.53 17.83 14.79
CA SER A 648 -38.82 18.05 13.54
C SER A 648 -39.60 18.98 12.59
N GLN A 649 -38.84 19.58 11.67
CA GLN A 649 -39.41 20.34 10.54
C GLN A 649 -39.15 19.54 9.26
N VAL A 650 -40.22 19.14 8.57
CA VAL A 650 -40.13 18.29 7.38
C VAL A 650 -40.90 18.93 6.23
N PHE A 651 -40.19 19.26 5.16
CA PHE A 651 -40.77 19.69 3.91
C PHE A 651 -40.40 18.68 2.82
N VAL A 652 -41.37 17.98 2.30
CA VAL A 652 -41.19 16.94 1.28
C VAL A 652 -42.19 17.05 0.14
N GLY A 653 -41.68 16.95 -1.08
CA GLY A 653 -42.47 16.93 -2.28
C GLY A 653 -43.05 15.55 -2.59
N GLY A 654 -44.09 15.50 -3.40
CA GLY A 654 -44.65 14.26 -3.94
C GLY A 654 -43.83 13.71 -5.09
N ALA A 655 -43.65 12.40 -5.11
CA ALA A 655 -42.96 11.67 -6.16
C ALA A 655 -43.92 11.32 -7.32
N LYS A 656 -43.33 10.99 -8.48
CA LYS A 656 -44.10 10.56 -9.64
C LYS A 656 -44.91 9.29 -9.40
N PHE A 657 -44.40 8.36 -8.60
CA PHE A 657 -45.01 7.05 -8.34
C PHE A 657 -45.31 6.78 -6.85
N GLY A 658 -45.14 7.76 -5.99
CA GLY A 658 -45.34 7.56 -4.55
C GLY A 658 -45.75 8.82 -3.79
N PRO A 659 -46.32 8.69 -2.59
CA PRO A 659 -46.54 9.80 -1.68
C PRO A 659 -45.24 10.46 -1.27
N ALA A 660 -45.30 11.62 -0.67
CA ALA A 660 -44.11 12.24 -0.09
C ALA A 660 -43.62 11.42 1.13
N ILE A 661 -44.54 10.93 1.96
CA ILE A 661 -44.21 10.05 3.10
C ILE A 661 -45.09 8.79 3.04
N GLY A 662 -44.48 7.58 3.00
CA GLY A 662 -45.21 6.31 3.02
C GLY A 662 -44.81 5.27 2.00
N ALA A 663 -45.77 4.72 1.22
CA ALA A 663 -45.58 3.61 0.32
C ALA A 663 -45.82 4.00 -1.16
N ALA A 664 -44.83 3.81 -2.02
CA ALA A 664 -44.94 4.03 -3.46
C ALA A 664 -45.72 2.94 -4.20
N TYR A 665 -45.99 3.16 -5.49
CA TYR A 665 -46.71 2.22 -6.37
C TYR A 665 -46.05 0.86 -6.48
N GLY A 666 -46.90 -0.20 -6.48
CA GLY A 666 -46.47 -1.57 -6.70
C GLY A 666 -45.79 -2.22 -5.49
N SER A 667 -45.73 -1.56 -4.35
CA SER A 667 -45.20 -2.13 -3.11
C SER A 667 -46.11 -3.28 -2.61
N SER A 668 -45.56 -4.42 -2.22
CA SER A 668 -46.33 -5.63 -1.89
C SER A 668 -46.21 -6.06 -0.44
N ARG A 669 -47.39 -6.42 0.15
CA ARG A 669 -47.61 -7.24 1.35
C ARG A 669 -47.12 -6.76 2.73
N GLY A 670 -46.56 -5.58 2.92
CA GLY A 670 -46.21 -5.06 4.23
C GLY A 670 -47.14 -3.95 4.70
N GLN A 671 -47.06 -3.63 5.99
CA GLN A 671 -47.82 -2.57 6.61
C GLN A 671 -46.86 -1.47 7.10
N ILE A 672 -47.15 -0.20 6.80
CA ILE A 672 -46.38 0.94 7.30
C ILE A 672 -47.17 1.70 8.33
N ASN A 673 -46.66 1.83 9.56
CA ASN A 673 -47.17 2.68 10.60
C ASN A 673 -46.46 4.02 10.63
N ILE A 674 -47.19 5.13 10.66
CA ILE A 674 -46.62 6.49 10.62
C ILE A 674 -47.03 7.21 11.91
N LEU A 675 -46.03 7.73 12.65
CA LEU A 675 -46.22 8.56 13.84
C LEU A 675 -45.54 9.91 13.63
N ILE A 676 -46.29 10.99 13.73
CA ILE A 676 -45.80 12.36 13.70
C ILE A 676 -46.13 13.02 15.03
N GLU A 677 -45.13 13.49 15.76
CA GLU A 677 -45.33 14.10 17.08
C GLU A 677 -44.48 15.39 17.25
N ASN A 678 -45.09 16.41 17.84
CA ASN A 678 -44.44 17.71 18.12
C ASN A 678 -43.71 18.29 16.92
N SER A 679 -44.24 18.15 15.69
CA SER A 679 -43.51 18.43 14.45
C SER A 679 -44.33 19.33 13.51
N THR A 680 -43.61 20.00 12.61
CA THR A 680 -44.23 20.69 11.48
C THR A 680 -43.89 19.93 10.21
N VAL A 681 -44.91 19.45 9.49
CA VAL A 681 -44.73 18.61 8.29
C VAL A 681 -45.54 19.18 7.12
N THR A 682 -44.89 19.50 6.01
CA THR A 682 -45.53 19.80 4.74
C THR A 682 -45.24 18.68 3.76
N ALA A 683 -46.24 17.94 3.34
CA ALA A 683 -46.11 16.78 2.45
C ALA A 683 -46.96 16.96 1.20
N LYS A 684 -46.32 17.22 0.06
CA LYS A 684 -47.01 17.37 -1.21
C LYS A 684 -47.31 16.02 -1.87
N GLY A 685 -48.48 15.86 -2.46
CA GLY A 685 -48.80 14.67 -3.26
C GLY A 685 -48.11 14.69 -4.63
N GLY A 686 -47.98 13.52 -5.24
CA GLY A 686 -47.45 13.34 -6.58
C GLY A 686 -48.57 13.32 -7.65
N ASN A 687 -48.18 13.44 -8.94
CA ASN A 687 -49.10 13.33 -10.08
C ASN A 687 -48.74 12.09 -10.92
N LEU A 688 -49.70 11.17 -11.06
CA LEU A 688 -49.66 10.17 -12.11
C LEU A 688 -50.07 10.78 -13.48
N ARG A 689 -49.69 10.12 -14.57
CA ARG A 689 -49.87 10.60 -15.97
C ARG A 689 -51.31 10.91 -16.39
N SER A 690 -52.33 10.67 -15.56
CA SER A 690 -53.73 10.99 -15.87
C SER A 690 -54.23 12.05 -14.92
N ASP A 691 -55.02 12.99 -15.44
CA ASP A 691 -55.62 14.09 -14.65
C ASP A 691 -56.58 13.62 -13.55
N THR A 692 -56.80 12.32 -13.42
CA THR A 692 -57.68 11.69 -12.44
C THR A 692 -57.06 10.91 -11.30
N ASP A 693 -55.74 10.55 -11.44
CA ASP A 693 -55.05 9.74 -10.42
C ASP A 693 -54.05 10.59 -9.62
N TYR A 694 -54.47 11.01 -8.47
CA TYR A 694 -53.66 11.78 -7.55
C TYR A 694 -53.06 10.88 -6.46
N ILE A 695 -51.82 11.19 -6.05
CA ILE A 695 -51.10 10.50 -4.98
C ILE A 695 -51.10 11.36 -3.73
N PRO A 696 -51.49 10.81 -2.55
CA PRO A 696 -51.55 11.60 -1.31
C PRO A 696 -50.14 12.08 -0.88
N GLY A 697 -50.10 13.14 -0.08
CA GLY A 697 -48.86 13.60 0.54
C GLY A 697 -48.31 12.59 1.55
N ILE A 698 -49.20 12.07 2.42
CA ILE A 698 -48.89 11.03 3.43
C ILE A 698 -49.79 9.83 3.18
N GLY A 699 -49.26 8.61 3.08
CA GLY A 699 -50.07 7.42 2.89
C GLY A 699 -49.52 6.45 1.85
N LYS A 700 -50.40 5.94 0.99
CA LYS A 700 -50.04 5.01 -0.08
C LYS A 700 -50.51 5.49 -1.44
N ASN A 701 -49.88 5.01 -2.51
CA ASN A 701 -50.42 5.16 -3.84
C ASN A 701 -51.57 4.19 -4.06
N SER A 702 -52.73 4.72 -4.47
CA SER A 702 -53.98 3.98 -4.64
C SER A 702 -54.05 3.07 -5.85
N SER A 703 -53.23 3.32 -6.88
CA SER A 703 -53.23 2.56 -8.12
C SER A 703 -52.31 1.34 -8.05
N GLY A 704 -52.85 0.15 -7.83
CA GLY A 704 -52.15 -1.12 -7.90
C GLY A 704 -52.22 -1.99 -6.62
N ARG A 705 -51.50 -3.11 -6.61
CA ARG A 705 -51.37 -4.00 -5.39
C ARG A 705 -50.51 -3.29 -4.36
N ALA A 706 -51.13 -2.45 -3.54
CA ALA A 706 -50.47 -1.58 -2.61
C ALA A 706 -50.19 -2.28 -1.28
N SER A 707 -49.07 -1.90 -0.66
CA SER A 707 -48.88 -2.09 0.79
C SER A 707 -50.05 -1.48 1.55
N GLU A 708 -50.38 -2.08 2.70
CA GLU A 708 -51.37 -1.44 3.58
C GLU A 708 -50.66 -0.37 4.41
N ILE A 709 -51.31 0.81 4.49
CA ILE A 709 -51.00 1.74 5.56
C ILE A 709 -51.71 1.22 6.80
N GLY A 710 -50.97 0.96 7.86
CA GLY A 710 -51.51 0.56 9.12
C GLY A 710 -52.16 1.73 9.84
N LYS A 711 -51.38 2.39 10.68
CA LYS A 711 -51.87 3.52 11.47
C LYS A 711 -51.08 4.78 11.12
N ILE A 712 -51.81 5.87 10.85
CA ILE A 712 -51.23 7.23 10.76
C ILE A 712 -51.71 7.95 12.05
N GLN A 713 -50.77 8.36 12.90
CA GLN A 713 -51.00 9.12 14.11
C GLN A 713 -50.29 10.45 14.08
N ILE A 714 -51.01 11.52 14.41
CA ILE A 714 -50.45 12.88 14.44
C ILE A 714 -50.77 13.45 15.85
N LEU A 715 -49.71 13.77 16.59
CA LEU A 715 -49.78 14.24 17.96
C LEU A 715 -49.10 15.59 18.11
N ASN A 716 -49.79 16.60 18.60
CA ASN A 716 -49.25 17.95 18.86
C ASN A 716 -48.45 18.52 17.68
N SER A 717 -48.92 18.29 16.46
CA SER A 717 -48.16 18.62 15.22
C SER A 717 -48.99 19.44 14.25
N THR A 718 -48.31 20.29 13.48
CA THR A 718 -48.93 20.96 12.33
C THR A 718 -48.59 20.17 11.09
N VAL A 719 -49.57 19.60 10.43
CA VAL A 719 -49.37 18.79 9.22
C VAL A 719 -50.20 19.35 8.07
N GLU A 720 -49.52 19.78 7.01
CA GLU A 720 -50.13 20.12 5.75
C GLU A 720 -49.85 18.99 4.76
N SER A 721 -50.88 18.21 4.44
CA SER A 721 -50.75 17.09 3.52
C SER A 721 -51.89 17.07 2.51
N PHE A 722 -51.59 16.83 1.25
CA PHE A 722 -52.57 16.58 0.23
C PHE A 722 -53.33 15.28 0.55
N ARG A 723 -54.64 15.28 0.58
CA ARG A 723 -55.53 14.13 0.83
C ARG A 723 -55.34 13.40 2.15
N LEU A 724 -55.05 14.10 3.24
CA LEU A 724 -55.00 13.54 4.57
C LEU A 724 -56.22 14.06 5.36
N GLU A 725 -57.05 13.16 5.88
CA GLU A 725 -58.22 13.50 6.74
C GLU A 725 -58.10 12.84 8.13
N GLU A 726 -58.65 13.56 9.12
CA GLU A 726 -58.75 13.03 10.48
C GLU A 726 -59.86 11.99 10.55
N LYS A 727 -59.60 10.85 11.19
CA LYS A 727 -60.53 9.77 11.35
C LYS A 727 -61.16 9.77 12.76
N ASP A 728 -60.35 9.91 13.79
CA ASP A 728 -60.78 9.86 15.21
C ASP A 728 -59.82 10.63 16.14
N GLY A 729 -59.84 11.96 16.07
CA GLY A 729 -59.06 12.85 16.96
C GLY A 729 -57.53 12.81 16.84
N THR A 730 -56.93 11.65 16.64
CA THR A 730 -55.49 11.47 16.50
C THR A 730 -55.07 10.51 15.40
N ASN A 731 -56.02 9.84 14.77
CA ASN A 731 -55.74 8.91 13.66
C ASN A 731 -56.23 9.53 12.34
N TYR A 732 -55.45 9.33 11.31
CA TYR A 732 -55.73 9.89 10.00
C TYR A 732 -55.75 8.78 8.93
N VAL A 733 -56.57 8.99 7.93
CA VAL A 733 -56.66 8.22 6.68
C VAL A 733 -56.55 9.18 5.52
N TYR A 734 -56.02 8.73 4.39
CA TYR A 734 -56.11 9.55 3.19
C TYR A 734 -57.48 9.41 2.57
N ASP A 735 -58.05 10.53 2.12
CA ASP A 735 -59.35 10.57 1.47
C ASP A 735 -59.18 10.69 -0.05
N ASP A 736 -59.82 9.77 -0.77
CA ASP A 736 -59.85 9.78 -2.26
C ASP A 736 -60.81 10.81 -2.83
N LEU A 737 -61.68 11.42 -1.99
CA LEU A 737 -62.81 12.23 -2.46
C LEU A 737 -62.59 13.75 -2.34
N HIS A 738 -61.66 14.24 -1.53
CA HIS A 738 -61.51 15.69 -1.30
C HIS A 738 -60.09 16.17 -1.72
N THR A 739 -60.08 17.09 -2.71
CA THR A 739 -58.88 17.80 -3.15
C THR A 739 -58.70 19.10 -2.36
N LYS A 740 -57.81 19.12 -1.35
CA LYS A 740 -57.31 20.38 -0.81
C LYS A 740 -56.08 20.82 -1.61
N GLU A 741 -56.23 21.84 -2.43
CA GLU A 741 -55.08 22.46 -3.07
C GLU A 741 -54.20 23.10 -2.01
N LEU A 742 -52.97 22.59 -1.85
CA LEU A 742 -51.95 23.33 -1.11
C LEU A 742 -51.54 24.55 -1.94
N PRO A 743 -51.40 25.75 -1.37
CA PRO A 743 -50.94 26.92 -2.08
C PRO A 743 -49.58 26.59 -2.72
N GLY A 744 -49.46 26.95 -4.01
CA GLY A 744 -48.24 26.76 -4.76
C GLY A 744 -47.07 27.41 -4.04
N ILE A 745 -45.98 26.69 -3.90
CA ILE A 745 -44.74 27.29 -3.43
C ILE A 745 -44.22 28.21 -4.52
N PRO A 746 -43.84 29.46 -4.21
CA PRO A 746 -43.16 30.31 -5.17
C PRO A 746 -41.87 29.56 -5.64
N ALA A 747 -41.66 29.53 -6.95
CA ALA A 747 -40.36 29.13 -7.49
C ALA A 747 -39.36 30.23 -7.06
N GLU A 748 -38.46 29.93 -6.14
CA GLU A 748 -37.23 30.68 -5.95
C GLU A 748 -36.10 30.05 -6.73
#